data_be4debbd991a5a749c54bd7f4e3dfec5
#
_entry.id   be4debbd991a5a749c54bd7f4e3dfec5
#
_cell.length_a   1.000
_cell.length_b   1.000
_cell.length_c   1.000
_cell.angle_alpha   90.00
_cell.angle_beta   90.00
_cell.angle_gamma   90.00
#
_symmetry.space_group_name_H-M   'P 1'
#
loop_
_entity.id
_entity.type
_entity.pdbx_description
1 polymer ?
#
loop_
_entity_poly.entity_id
_entity_poly.type
_entity_poly.pdbx_seq_one_letter_code
_entity_poly.pdbx_strand_id
1 'polypeptide(L)'
;NVPSFAAPGVGIEKKDDGTFSAASGMVAQILDASGNSVKAYKTLAEAFAEASEGQTVRLLADAKEDVEITKNITLDLGGKTLTNTDAGHATITIANGATATVKNGSVVGGTSYYNIQNNGTATFEGLTATAGNTGSSMIDNWGTLTITSGEYTGGLDTIKNEPNAKLTVDGGTFTLTKGTSKGFTGVIFNYGELTINDGTFIQNDKSAPYGQAQVIHTDKSGSNAPSTVIKGGTFKNLCTAKTAWTVRESGSLGVTKISGGTFNKKVQETYCADGFIPTKNADGTYGVKEGKYVATVDSTGYETLAAAVKAKINGKTVTLLDDVAENIEIAKAKNFTLDLNGHTINGGTGTAVATIKNCGTVTITDSSAAKTGTIKRDDNGTVGEKSYYVIRNIGTMTIEQAIVTNNSGYRQTNPSGSMNGSSLICNGDNDLGGTLNISGGTFEQQNFLVIKNGALGTLNVTGGTFTSKHSAIQNWFKANITGGEIKGQLWTDSYKAGESDGKTVFGGNATFTGEIVMDIYGNVPPTLEITGGKLDVTNWRITTAASKAGAKPAVSGGTFSSAIPYEYCAEGYIPEDKGDGKYGVKEGTYVAEVNGKQYETLQAAIDAASKNQTVKLIADTTENVTMKTPYLTLDLNGHTLNGGQVKGTPALTVTAR
;
A
#
# COMPACT_ATOMS: atom_id res chain seq x y z
N ASN A 1 35.62 -18.75 55.55
CA ASN A 1 34.49 -17.82 55.59
C ASN A 1 34.73 -16.80 56.70
N VAL A 2 35.11 -15.57 56.34
CA VAL A 2 35.14 -14.44 57.27
C VAL A 2 33.70 -14.06 57.55
N PRO A 3 33.27 -14.05 58.77
CA PRO A 3 31.88 -13.76 59.10
C PRO A 3 31.47 -12.33 58.70
N SER A 4 30.24 -12.16 58.24
CA SER A 4 29.56 -10.89 57.98
C SER A 4 29.30 -10.03 59.27
N PHE A 5 30.08 -10.24 60.35
CA PHE A 5 29.88 -9.65 61.65
C PHE A 5 30.80 -8.47 61.98
N ALA A 6 31.62 -8.01 61.05
CA ALA A 6 32.43 -6.84 61.26
C ALA A 6 31.56 -5.59 61.41
N ALA A 7 31.75 -4.79 62.48
CA ALA A 7 31.06 -3.49 62.54
C ALA A 7 31.50 -2.56 61.46
N PRO A 8 30.69 -1.56 61.08
CA PRO A 8 31.07 -0.57 60.05
C PRO A 8 32.48 0.04 60.39
N GLY A 9 33.34 0.11 59.37
CA GLY A 9 34.71 0.63 59.52
C GLY A 9 35.70 -0.33 60.20
N VAL A 10 35.32 -1.60 60.39
CA VAL A 10 36.24 -2.62 60.90
C VAL A 10 36.65 -3.53 59.71
N GLY A 11 37.89 -3.46 59.35
CA GLY A 11 38.52 -4.35 58.35
C GLY A 11 39.00 -5.63 59.07
N ILE A 12 38.93 -6.73 58.30
CA ILE A 12 39.50 -8.00 58.75
C ILE A 12 40.70 -8.32 57.88
N GLU A 13 41.85 -8.49 58.50
CA GLU A 13 43.12 -8.82 57.86
C GLU A 13 43.52 -10.25 58.16
N LYS A 14 43.92 -11.00 57.15
CA LYS A 14 44.58 -12.32 57.31
C LYS A 14 46.06 -12.11 57.56
N LYS A 15 46.58 -12.65 58.63
CA LYS A 15 48.01 -12.63 58.93
C LYS A 15 48.76 -13.78 58.23
N ASP A 16 50.08 -13.64 58.19
CA ASP A 16 50.95 -14.66 57.55
C ASP A 16 50.86 -16.05 58.27
N ASP A 17 50.47 -16.06 59.55
CA ASP A 17 50.26 -17.29 60.30
C ASP A 17 48.87 -17.93 60.05
N GLY A 18 48.03 -17.32 59.12
CA GLY A 18 46.71 -17.81 58.81
C GLY A 18 45.61 -17.33 59.77
N THR A 19 45.92 -16.58 60.80
CA THR A 19 44.94 -15.98 61.74
C THR A 19 44.34 -14.71 61.15
N PHE A 20 43.23 -14.23 61.72
CA PHE A 20 42.59 -13.00 61.32
C PHE A 20 42.63 -11.98 62.50
N SER A 21 42.87 -10.71 62.12
CA SER A 21 42.75 -9.60 63.09
C SER A 21 41.72 -8.57 62.61
N ALA A 22 41.05 -7.91 63.50
CA ALA A 22 40.18 -6.78 63.27
C ALA A 22 40.93 -5.47 63.39
N ALA A 23 40.81 -4.59 62.41
CA ALA A 23 41.38 -3.25 62.43
C ALA A 23 40.25 -2.23 62.29
N SER A 24 40.15 -1.27 63.23
CA SER A 24 39.15 -0.20 63.21
C SER A 24 39.58 1.00 62.34
N GLY A 25 38.67 1.80 61.90
CA GLY A 25 38.93 3.00 61.06
C GLY A 25 39.38 2.67 59.67
N MET A 26 39.07 1.46 59.13
CA MET A 26 39.31 1.05 57.77
C MET A 26 38.16 1.49 56.85
N VAL A 27 38.51 2.03 55.71
CA VAL A 27 37.54 2.50 54.69
C VAL A 27 37.30 1.44 53.61
N ALA A 28 38.36 0.66 53.28
CA ALA A 28 38.26 -0.34 52.21
C ALA A 28 38.97 -1.63 52.60
N GLN A 29 38.60 -2.73 51.94
CA GLN A 29 39.37 -3.99 52.01
C GLN A 29 39.45 -4.62 50.61
N ILE A 30 40.54 -5.33 50.41
CA ILE A 30 40.72 -6.17 49.20
C ILE A 30 40.22 -7.58 49.55
N LEU A 31 39.39 -8.14 48.63
CA LEU A 31 38.95 -9.53 48.67
C LEU A 31 39.60 -10.29 47.51
N ASP A 32 39.99 -11.53 47.74
CA ASP A 32 40.42 -12.42 46.68
C ASP A 32 39.24 -12.90 45.79
N ALA A 33 39.54 -13.64 44.74
CA ALA A 33 38.51 -14.16 43.83
C ALA A 33 37.49 -15.11 44.50
N SER A 34 37.80 -15.64 45.67
CA SER A 34 36.92 -16.48 46.49
C SER A 34 36.11 -15.66 47.49
N GLY A 35 36.30 -14.34 47.52
CA GLY A 35 35.62 -13.42 48.43
C GLY A 35 36.23 -13.38 49.85
N ASN A 36 37.43 -13.93 50.06
CA ASN A 36 38.12 -13.86 51.35
C ASN A 36 38.88 -12.54 51.48
N SER A 37 38.92 -11.98 52.69
CA SER A 37 39.67 -10.77 52.98
C SER A 37 41.17 -11.01 52.84
N VAL A 38 41.83 -10.14 52.10
CA VAL A 38 43.31 -10.12 51.94
C VAL A 38 43.90 -9.11 52.89
N LYS A 39 43.47 -7.84 52.81
CA LYS A 39 44.01 -6.73 53.61
C LYS A 39 43.00 -5.57 53.63
N ALA A 40 43.01 -4.80 54.72
CA ALA A 40 42.17 -3.61 54.83
C ALA A 40 43.03 -2.32 54.80
N TYR A 41 42.39 -1.22 54.36
CA TYR A 41 43.05 0.06 54.07
C TYR A 41 42.22 1.23 54.63
N LYS A 42 42.92 2.33 54.92
CA LYS A 42 42.30 3.56 55.44
C LYS A 42 41.66 4.40 54.33
N THR A 43 42.09 4.20 53.09
CA THR A 43 41.55 4.90 51.91
C THR A 43 41.30 3.93 50.78
N LEU A 44 40.38 4.29 49.87
CA LEU A 44 40.18 3.56 48.62
C LEU A 44 41.39 3.64 47.73
N ALA A 45 42.06 4.79 47.68
CA ALA A 45 43.25 4.98 46.85
C ALA A 45 44.36 3.97 47.21
N GLU A 46 44.60 3.73 48.52
CA GLU A 46 45.56 2.71 48.98
C GLU A 46 45.12 1.30 48.53
N ALA A 47 43.82 0.98 48.68
CA ALA A 47 43.31 -0.32 48.26
C ALA A 47 43.44 -0.55 46.75
N PHE A 48 43.14 0.44 45.92
CA PHE A 48 43.29 0.33 44.47
C PHE A 48 44.76 0.20 44.03
N ALA A 49 45.67 0.91 44.69
CA ALA A 49 47.11 0.80 44.38
C ALA A 49 47.64 -0.63 44.58
N GLU A 50 47.18 -1.29 45.66
CA GLU A 50 47.63 -2.62 46.09
C GLU A 50 46.82 -3.77 45.39
N ALA A 51 45.56 -3.50 44.95
CA ALA A 51 44.73 -4.53 44.37
C ALA A 51 45.34 -5.08 43.08
N SER A 52 45.25 -6.40 42.91
CA SER A 52 45.64 -7.13 41.71
C SER A 52 44.44 -7.41 40.79
N GLU A 53 44.71 -7.74 39.56
CA GLU A 53 43.71 -8.14 38.56
C GLU A 53 42.75 -9.21 39.12
N GLY A 54 41.45 -9.05 38.86
CA GLY A 54 40.40 -9.99 39.28
C GLY A 54 39.99 -9.92 40.74
N GLN A 55 40.62 -9.05 41.57
CA GLN A 55 40.24 -8.85 42.97
C GLN A 55 39.05 -7.90 43.09
N THR A 56 38.42 -7.92 44.29
CA THR A 56 37.37 -7.01 44.67
C THR A 56 37.88 -6.02 45.73
N VAL A 57 37.75 -4.73 45.46
CA VAL A 57 37.89 -3.67 46.47
C VAL A 57 36.50 -3.39 47.04
N ARG A 58 36.29 -3.65 48.33
CA ARG A 58 35.03 -3.45 49.03
C ARG A 58 35.11 -2.29 49.99
N LEU A 59 34.12 -1.38 49.98
CA LEU A 59 33.93 -0.34 50.98
C LEU A 59 33.43 -0.94 52.29
N LEU A 60 34.03 -0.51 53.40
CA LEU A 60 33.66 -0.85 54.78
C LEU A 60 32.93 0.28 55.47
N ALA A 61 33.15 1.51 55.07
CA ALA A 61 32.52 2.72 55.59
C ALA A 61 32.24 3.70 54.43
N ASP A 62 31.38 4.69 54.66
CA ASP A 62 31.20 5.79 53.70
C ASP A 62 32.54 6.52 53.50
N ALA A 63 32.81 6.91 52.31
CA ALA A 63 34.05 7.57 51.88
C ALA A 63 33.80 8.86 51.12
N LYS A 64 34.70 9.83 51.28
CA LYS A 64 34.74 11.02 50.42
C LYS A 64 36.06 11.00 49.66
N GLU A 65 36.06 10.35 48.52
CA GLU A 65 37.23 10.16 47.68
C GLU A 65 36.82 10.17 46.19
N ASP A 66 37.73 10.63 45.33
CA ASP A 66 37.64 10.42 43.89
C ASP A 66 38.59 9.29 43.51
N VAL A 67 38.08 8.29 42.80
CA VAL A 67 38.86 7.07 42.51
C VAL A 67 38.98 6.82 41.02
N GLU A 68 40.20 6.37 40.62
CA GLU A 68 40.46 5.93 39.25
C GLU A 68 40.74 4.42 39.28
N ILE A 69 39.96 3.68 38.48
CA ILE A 69 40.14 2.24 38.28
C ILE A 69 40.96 2.01 37.05
N THR A 70 42.21 1.58 37.23
CA THR A 70 43.16 1.38 36.10
C THR A 70 43.45 -0.10 35.81
N LYS A 71 42.86 -1.01 36.60
CA LYS A 71 43.04 -2.47 36.52
C LYS A 71 41.69 -3.16 36.39
N ASN A 72 41.72 -4.43 36.00
CA ASN A 72 40.49 -5.23 35.87
C ASN A 72 40.06 -5.72 37.27
N ILE A 73 39.17 -5.00 37.92
CA ILE A 73 38.73 -5.25 39.29
C ILE A 73 37.23 -5.00 39.49
N THR A 74 36.71 -5.49 40.61
CA THR A 74 35.37 -5.15 41.10
C THR A 74 35.46 -4.12 42.21
N LEU A 75 34.72 -3.01 42.14
CA LEU A 75 34.43 -2.11 43.24
C LEU A 75 33.06 -2.46 43.81
N ASP A 76 33.03 -3.07 44.97
CA ASP A 76 31.82 -3.38 45.74
C ASP A 76 31.63 -2.32 46.84
N LEU A 77 30.65 -1.44 46.66
CA LEU A 77 30.41 -0.38 47.67
C LEU A 77 29.82 -0.91 48.98
N GLY A 78 29.42 -2.17 49.05
CA GLY A 78 29.01 -2.83 50.31
C GLY A 78 27.83 -2.14 51.01
N GLY A 79 26.96 -1.49 50.29
CA GLY A 79 25.84 -0.69 50.80
C GLY A 79 26.27 0.69 51.33
N LYS A 80 27.51 1.10 51.10
CA LYS A 80 28.07 2.39 51.57
C LYS A 80 27.98 3.46 50.47
N THR A 81 28.25 4.69 50.87
CA THR A 81 28.25 5.87 49.99
C THR A 81 29.69 6.30 49.70
N LEU A 82 29.99 6.42 48.41
CA LEU A 82 31.18 7.10 47.90
C LEU A 82 30.79 8.49 47.40
N THR A 83 31.35 9.54 48.04
CA THR A 83 31.03 10.95 47.76
C THR A 83 32.22 11.61 47.12
N ASN A 84 31.98 12.46 46.13
CA ASN A 84 32.98 13.23 45.41
C ASN A 84 33.73 14.21 46.32
N THR A 85 34.99 14.48 46.05
CA THR A 85 35.82 15.45 46.82
C THR A 85 35.60 16.91 46.40
N ASP A 86 34.93 17.18 45.27
CA ASP A 86 34.82 18.49 44.59
C ASP A 86 36.16 19.05 44.04
N ALA A 87 37.13 18.16 43.80
CA ALA A 87 38.43 18.54 43.22
C ALA A 87 38.42 18.70 41.70
N GLY A 88 37.26 18.67 41.05
CA GLY A 88 37.12 18.80 39.59
C GLY A 88 37.34 17.50 38.81
N HIS A 89 37.19 16.39 39.47
CA HIS A 89 37.26 15.05 38.88
C HIS A 89 35.94 14.30 39.09
N ALA A 90 35.74 13.21 38.32
CA ALA A 90 34.63 12.29 38.56
C ALA A 90 34.81 11.54 39.89
N THR A 91 33.72 11.19 40.57
CA THR A 91 33.78 10.35 41.76
C THR A 91 34.38 8.98 41.45
N ILE A 92 34.03 8.43 40.28
CA ILE A 92 34.63 7.20 39.76
C ILE A 92 35.04 7.42 38.30
N THR A 93 36.29 7.16 38.01
CA THR A 93 36.82 7.10 36.62
C THR A 93 37.27 5.66 36.34
N ILE A 94 36.77 5.06 35.29
CA ILE A 94 37.29 3.81 34.72
C ILE A 94 38.24 4.18 33.59
N ALA A 95 39.52 3.84 33.73
CA ALA A 95 40.55 4.19 32.77
C ALA A 95 40.41 3.40 31.45
N ASN A 96 40.94 3.94 30.38
CA ASN A 96 41.02 3.22 29.11
C ASN A 96 41.84 1.94 29.28
N GLY A 97 41.30 0.82 28.76
CA GLY A 97 41.89 -0.51 28.88
C GLY A 97 41.55 -1.25 30.18
N ALA A 98 40.98 -0.57 31.18
CA ALA A 98 40.51 -1.23 32.38
C ALA A 98 39.12 -1.84 32.20
N THR A 99 38.86 -2.95 32.94
CA THR A 99 37.53 -3.58 33.03
C THR A 99 37.07 -3.52 34.50
N ALA A 100 35.92 -2.89 34.74
CA ALA A 100 35.40 -2.70 36.10
C ALA A 100 33.97 -3.20 36.26
N THR A 101 33.69 -3.88 37.39
CA THR A 101 32.31 -4.02 37.89
C THR A 101 32.15 -3.09 39.09
N VAL A 102 31.18 -2.19 39.08
CA VAL A 102 30.86 -1.30 40.21
C VAL A 102 29.48 -1.67 40.72
N LYS A 103 29.37 -1.97 42.02
CA LYS A 103 28.12 -2.54 42.53
C LYS A 103 27.80 -2.21 43.99
N ASN A 104 26.50 -2.40 44.35
CA ASN A 104 25.96 -2.51 45.70
C ASN A 104 26.21 -1.28 46.58
N GLY A 105 25.78 -0.08 46.17
CA GLY A 105 25.87 1.09 47.03
C GLY A 105 25.60 2.40 46.35
N SER A 106 25.96 3.50 46.99
CA SER A 106 25.63 4.84 46.52
C SER A 106 26.87 5.60 46.03
N VAL A 107 26.71 6.35 44.93
CA VAL A 107 27.73 7.22 44.38
C VAL A 107 27.15 8.64 44.23
N VAL A 108 27.74 9.61 44.95
CA VAL A 108 27.30 11.00 44.94
C VAL A 108 28.31 11.86 44.21
N GLY A 109 27.83 12.57 43.18
CA GLY A 109 28.65 13.42 42.34
C GLY A 109 28.99 14.76 42.95
N GLY A 110 30.06 15.38 42.46
CA GLY A 110 30.50 16.72 42.83
C GLY A 110 29.75 17.84 42.12
N THR A 111 30.07 19.07 42.56
CA THR A 111 29.36 20.29 42.11
C THR A 111 29.78 20.77 40.71
N SER A 112 30.87 20.26 40.14
CA SER A 112 31.47 20.85 38.93
C SER A 112 31.88 19.85 37.83
N TYR A 113 31.69 18.53 38.03
CA TYR A 113 32.16 17.53 37.08
C TYR A 113 31.16 16.35 36.95
N TYR A 114 31.47 15.36 36.10
CA TYR A 114 30.71 14.12 35.99
C TYR A 114 30.71 13.36 37.32
N ASN A 115 29.65 12.59 37.58
CA ASN A 115 29.69 11.68 38.72
C ASN A 115 30.54 10.44 38.38
N ILE A 116 30.30 9.83 37.22
CA ILE A 116 31.05 8.66 36.77
C ILE A 116 31.54 8.90 35.33
N GLN A 117 32.83 8.67 35.10
CA GLN A 117 33.43 8.70 33.75
C GLN A 117 33.95 7.31 33.38
N ASN A 118 33.43 6.75 32.31
CA ASN A 118 33.87 5.46 31.82
C ASN A 118 34.65 5.61 30.50
N ASN A 119 35.96 5.40 30.52
CA ASN A 119 36.79 5.34 29.31
C ASN A 119 37.18 3.90 28.94
N GLY A 120 36.87 2.92 29.79
CA GLY A 120 37.17 1.50 29.63
C GLY A 120 35.96 0.63 29.39
N THR A 121 35.94 -0.54 29.99
CA THR A 121 34.77 -1.45 29.99
C THR A 121 34.19 -1.52 31.40
N ALA A 122 32.90 -1.18 31.58
CA ALA A 122 32.28 -1.15 32.84
C ALA A 122 30.95 -1.92 32.92
N THR A 123 30.66 -2.53 34.03
CA THR A 123 29.35 -3.08 34.39
C THR A 123 28.87 -2.48 35.72
N PHE A 124 27.64 -1.90 35.71
CA PHE A 124 27.03 -1.36 36.93
C PHE A 124 25.86 -2.21 37.39
N GLU A 125 25.89 -2.59 38.69
CA GLU A 125 24.91 -3.51 39.29
C GLU A 125 24.39 -2.92 40.63
N GLY A 126 23.10 -2.60 40.68
CA GLY A 126 22.47 -2.15 41.92
C GLY A 126 23.07 -0.90 42.54
N LEU A 127 23.49 0.07 41.73
CA LEU A 127 23.99 1.36 42.18
C LEU A 127 22.83 2.35 42.39
N THR A 128 22.99 3.20 43.43
CA THR A 128 22.22 4.44 43.57
C THR A 128 23.16 5.60 43.25
N ALA A 129 23.07 6.17 42.05
CA ALA A 129 23.93 7.26 41.60
C ALA A 129 23.15 8.59 41.53
N THR A 130 23.67 9.63 42.20
CA THR A 130 23.07 10.96 42.23
C THR A 130 24.07 12.01 41.75
N ALA A 131 23.69 12.78 40.75
CA ALA A 131 24.51 13.89 40.26
C ALA A 131 24.57 15.03 41.32
N GLY A 132 25.73 15.61 41.50
CA GLY A 132 25.91 16.80 42.35
C GLY A 132 25.64 18.13 41.67
N ASN A 133 25.48 18.14 40.32
CA ASN A 133 25.25 19.34 39.53
C ASN A 133 24.35 19.07 38.33
N THR A 134 23.99 20.13 37.61
CA THR A 134 23.19 20.10 36.38
C THR A 134 23.93 20.66 35.15
N GLY A 135 25.22 20.91 35.28
CA GLY A 135 26.08 21.47 34.21
C GLY A 135 26.86 20.40 33.45
N SER A 136 26.99 19.20 34.04
CA SER A 136 27.66 18.04 33.46
C SER A 136 26.70 16.85 33.46
N SER A 137 26.90 15.92 32.54
CA SER A 137 26.17 14.64 32.58
C SER A 137 26.53 13.85 33.81
N MET A 138 25.61 13.05 34.35
CA MET A 138 25.93 12.26 35.55
C MET A 138 26.92 11.14 35.17
N ILE A 139 26.63 10.38 34.13
CA ILE A 139 27.55 9.40 33.57
C ILE A 139 28.02 9.89 32.18
N ASP A 140 29.36 9.92 32.01
CA ASP A 140 30.01 10.24 30.70
C ASP A 140 30.69 8.97 30.19
N ASN A 141 30.11 8.33 29.19
CA ASN A 141 30.60 7.05 28.67
C ASN A 141 31.33 7.22 27.35
N TRP A 142 32.65 7.03 27.35
CA TRP A 142 33.52 6.97 26.20
C TRP A 142 33.91 5.54 25.78
N GLY A 143 33.64 4.57 26.64
CA GLY A 143 34.00 3.16 26.46
C GLY A 143 32.79 2.26 26.25
N THR A 144 32.86 1.05 26.78
CA THR A 144 31.76 0.10 26.81
C THR A 144 31.15 0.04 28.19
N LEU A 145 29.84 0.34 28.30
CA LEU A 145 29.10 0.35 29.55
C LEU A 145 27.89 -0.56 29.48
N THR A 146 27.75 -1.46 30.44
CA THR A 146 26.55 -2.25 30.65
C THR A 146 25.94 -1.88 32.01
N ILE A 147 24.66 -1.54 32.06
CA ILE A 147 23.91 -1.28 33.31
C ILE A 147 22.85 -2.34 33.47
N THR A 148 22.97 -3.17 34.49
CA THR A 148 22.03 -4.28 34.74
C THR A 148 20.91 -3.88 35.69
N SER A 149 21.17 -2.96 36.63
CA SER A 149 20.19 -2.48 37.59
C SER A 149 20.68 -1.23 38.32
N GLY A 150 19.80 -0.59 39.09
CA GLY A 150 20.15 0.56 39.93
C GLY A 150 19.24 1.75 39.75
N GLU A 151 19.53 2.84 40.46
CA GLU A 151 18.82 4.12 40.41
C GLU A 151 19.78 5.25 40.05
N TYR A 152 19.51 5.98 38.98
CA TYR A 152 20.41 6.99 38.40
C TYR A 152 19.66 8.30 38.29
N THR A 153 20.04 9.33 39.03
CA THR A 153 19.25 10.56 39.13
C THR A 153 20.06 11.83 38.91
N GLY A 154 19.61 12.70 38.05
CA GLY A 154 20.13 14.05 37.83
C GLY A 154 21.12 14.17 36.67
N GLY A 155 21.93 15.22 36.72
CA GLY A 155 22.86 15.63 35.66
C GLY A 155 22.24 16.53 34.61
N LEU A 156 23.06 17.02 33.68
CA LEU A 156 22.65 17.66 32.41
C LEU A 156 21.94 16.65 31.55
N ASP A 157 22.57 15.51 31.35
CA ASP A 157 22.02 14.25 30.91
C ASP A 157 22.24 13.21 32.02
N THR A 158 21.34 12.27 32.20
CA THR A 158 21.62 11.21 33.19
C THR A 158 22.73 10.31 32.67
N ILE A 159 22.74 10.01 31.36
CA ILE A 159 23.84 9.34 30.68
C ILE A 159 24.13 10.06 29.37
N LYS A 160 25.38 10.40 29.14
CA LYS A 160 25.90 10.79 27.83
C LYS A 160 26.76 9.65 27.29
N ASN A 161 26.32 9.09 26.17
CA ASN A 161 27.04 8.05 25.43
C ASN A 161 27.79 8.68 24.27
N GLU A 162 29.08 8.78 24.38
CA GLU A 162 29.94 9.56 23.49
C GLU A 162 30.18 8.87 22.12
N PRO A 163 30.74 9.55 21.14
CA PRO A 163 31.02 8.96 19.81
C PRO A 163 31.86 7.68 19.90
N ASN A 164 31.43 6.62 19.21
CA ASN A 164 32.02 5.28 19.20
C ASN A 164 31.91 4.51 20.51
N ALA A 165 31.35 5.07 21.57
CA ALA A 165 31.07 4.35 22.79
C ALA A 165 29.87 3.38 22.63
N LYS A 166 29.83 2.36 23.50
CA LYS A 166 28.77 1.36 23.54
C LYS A 166 28.06 1.41 24.89
N LEU A 167 26.75 1.55 24.88
CA LEU A 167 25.90 1.51 26.08
C LEU A 167 24.84 0.43 25.92
N THR A 168 24.80 -0.50 26.86
CA THR A 168 23.74 -1.49 27.02
C THR A 168 23.02 -1.29 28.33
N VAL A 169 21.71 -1.17 28.31
CA VAL A 169 20.87 -1.07 29.50
C VAL A 169 19.96 -2.27 29.56
N ASP A 170 20.17 -3.12 30.57
CA ASP A 170 19.38 -4.33 30.83
C ASP A 170 18.32 -4.11 31.91
N GLY A 171 18.44 -3.00 32.66
CA GLY A 171 17.49 -2.64 33.70
C GLY A 171 17.91 -1.36 34.45
N GLY A 172 17.15 -1.03 35.50
CA GLY A 172 17.37 0.16 36.33
C GLY A 172 16.39 1.28 36.08
N THR A 173 16.47 2.33 36.90
CA THR A 173 15.63 3.54 36.80
C THR A 173 16.52 4.75 36.61
N PHE A 174 16.24 5.51 35.56
CA PHE A 174 17.01 6.67 35.14
C PHE A 174 16.11 7.91 35.15
N THR A 175 16.46 8.93 35.92
CA THR A 175 15.63 10.12 36.08
C THR A 175 16.43 11.39 35.81
N LEU A 176 16.06 12.12 34.74
CA LEU A 176 16.51 13.48 34.50
C LEU A 176 15.59 14.43 35.27
N THR A 177 16.15 15.15 36.26
CA THR A 177 15.36 15.98 37.18
C THR A 177 15.14 17.41 36.67
N LYS A 178 16.03 17.93 35.82
CA LYS A 178 15.95 19.28 35.29
C LYS A 178 16.53 19.36 33.88
N GLY A 179 15.72 19.83 32.92
CA GLY A 179 16.18 20.15 31.58
C GLY A 179 16.97 21.47 31.54
N THR A 180 17.71 21.69 30.47
CA THR A 180 18.46 22.93 30.21
C THR A 180 17.76 23.82 29.20
N SER A 181 18.06 25.12 29.22
CA SER A 181 17.69 26.08 28.16
C SER A 181 18.72 26.18 27.03
N LYS A 182 19.83 25.44 27.10
CA LYS A 182 20.98 25.54 26.19
C LYS A 182 21.17 24.28 25.34
N GLY A 183 20.19 23.95 24.52
CA GLY A 183 20.30 22.81 23.64
C GLY A 183 19.44 21.60 24.07
N PHE A 184 19.61 20.49 23.39
CA PHE A 184 18.89 19.27 23.72
C PHE A 184 19.59 18.53 24.85
N THR A 185 18.79 17.93 25.74
CA THR A 185 19.21 17.03 26.80
C THR A 185 18.35 15.78 26.77
N GLY A 186 18.85 14.71 27.34
CA GLY A 186 18.13 13.44 27.44
C GLY A 186 18.35 12.75 28.79
N VAL A 187 17.46 11.84 29.15
CA VAL A 187 17.81 10.84 30.15
C VAL A 187 19.03 10.07 29.64
N ILE A 188 18.99 9.69 28.36
CA ILE A 188 20.17 9.25 27.62
C ILE A 188 20.38 10.17 26.41
N PHE A 189 21.55 10.82 26.32
CA PHE A 189 22.00 11.50 25.14
C PHE A 189 23.02 10.62 24.43
N ASN A 190 22.68 10.15 23.23
CA ASN A 190 23.44 9.12 22.53
C ASN A 190 24.13 9.64 21.27
N TYR A 191 25.45 9.59 21.22
CA TYR A 191 26.30 9.79 20.03
C TYR A 191 26.94 8.48 19.55
N GLY A 192 26.81 7.38 20.30
CA GLY A 192 27.42 6.09 20.03
C GLY A 192 26.42 4.98 19.71
N GLU A 193 26.73 3.77 20.11
CA GLU A 193 25.85 2.60 20.01
C GLU A 193 25.05 2.47 21.32
N LEU A 194 23.71 2.51 21.25
CA LEU A 194 22.81 2.32 22.39
C LEU A 194 21.90 1.11 22.17
N THR A 195 21.88 0.20 23.13
CA THR A 195 20.90 -0.87 23.21
C THR A 195 20.16 -0.81 24.54
N ILE A 196 18.85 -0.75 24.52
CA ILE A 196 17.98 -0.81 25.69
C ILE A 196 17.16 -2.11 25.61
N ASN A 197 17.47 -3.05 26.50
CA ASN A 197 16.71 -4.28 26.65
C ASN A 197 15.54 -4.12 27.64
N ASP A 198 15.76 -3.38 28.73
CA ASP A 198 14.73 -3.03 29.72
C ASP A 198 15.18 -1.80 30.55
N GLY A 199 14.34 -1.34 31.48
CA GLY A 199 14.59 -0.22 32.38
C GLY A 199 13.45 0.80 32.37
N THR A 200 13.54 1.76 33.30
CA THR A 200 12.59 2.87 33.44
C THR A 200 13.30 4.20 33.24
N PHE A 201 12.87 4.98 32.28
CA PHE A 201 13.51 6.22 31.87
C PHE A 201 12.52 7.38 32.03
N ILE A 202 12.83 8.35 32.90
CA ILE A 202 11.91 9.43 33.27
C ILE A 202 12.58 10.79 33.05
N GLN A 203 12.04 11.56 32.12
CA GLN A 203 12.28 13.00 32.06
C GLN A 203 11.23 13.69 32.93
N ASN A 204 11.64 14.22 34.10
CA ASN A 204 10.74 14.68 35.15
C ASN A 204 10.55 16.21 35.17
N ASP A 205 11.26 16.99 34.38
CA ASP A 205 11.08 18.44 34.30
C ASP A 205 9.85 18.78 33.45
N LYS A 206 8.74 19.13 34.10
CA LYS A 206 7.47 19.51 33.43
C LYS A 206 7.58 20.83 32.68
N SER A 207 8.53 21.67 33.04
CA SER A 207 8.72 23.04 32.54
C SER A 207 9.93 23.18 31.59
N ALA A 208 10.54 22.07 31.17
CA ALA A 208 11.67 22.09 30.28
C ALA A 208 11.39 22.97 29.03
N PRO A 209 12.23 23.97 28.74
CA PRO A 209 11.96 24.93 27.67
C PRO A 209 11.83 24.24 26.31
N TYR A 210 10.77 24.59 25.56
CA TYR A 210 10.55 24.16 24.19
C TYR A 210 10.63 22.66 23.92
N GLY A 211 10.46 21.81 24.94
CA GLY A 211 10.60 20.36 24.77
C GLY A 211 12.01 19.89 24.46
N GLN A 212 13.02 20.64 24.90
CA GLN A 212 14.42 20.31 24.66
C GLN A 212 14.91 19.12 25.50
N ALA A 213 14.22 18.78 26.61
CA ALA A 213 14.50 17.58 27.38
C ALA A 213 13.72 16.39 26.80
N GLN A 214 14.44 15.42 26.32
CA GLN A 214 13.91 14.17 25.78
C GLN A 214 14.12 13.02 26.77
N VAL A 215 13.58 11.84 26.52
CA VAL A 215 13.98 10.65 27.27
C VAL A 215 15.19 10.03 26.58
N ILE A 216 15.10 9.69 25.34
CA ILE A 216 16.23 9.25 24.52
C ILE A 216 16.44 10.27 23.40
N HIS A 217 17.65 10.81 23.33
CA HIS A 217 18.07 11.72 22.26
C HIS A 217 19.27 11.13 21.53
N THR A 218 19.14 10.84 20.25
CA THR A 218 20.22 10.35 19.41
C THR A 218 20.66 11.46 18.46
N ASP A 219 21.95 11.76 18.45
CA ASP A 219 22.54 12.78 17.61
C ASP A 219 23.85 12.29 16.99
N LYS A 220 24.30 12.93 15.93
CA LYS A 220 25.56 12.66 15.24
C LYS A 220 26.63 13.66 15.65
N SER A 221 27.80 13.18 15.98
CA SER A 221 28.98 14.01 16.22
C SER A 221 30.08 13.67 15.21
N GLY A 222 30.40 14.63 14.34
CA GLY A 222 31.40 14.43 13.30
C GLY A 222 30.99 13.35 12.29
N SER A 223 31.90 12.42 12.02
CA SER A 223 31.72 11.32 11.06
C SER A 223 31.19 10.02 11.69
N ASN A 224 30.93 10.01 13.00
CA ASN A 224 30.46 8.78 13.66
C ASN A 224 29.07 8.36 13.15
N ALA A 225 28.75 7.07 13.29
CA ALA A 225 27.46 6.50 12.94
C ALA A 225 26.78 5.99 14.23
N PRO A 226 25.97 6.82 14.92
CA PRO A 226 25.26 6.39 16.11
C PRO A 226 24.21 5.34 15.76
N SER A 227 23.81 4.55 16.76
CA SER A 227 22.64 3.67 16.65
C SER A 227 21.88 3.63 17.96
N THR A 228 20.56 3.43 17.87
CA THR A 228 19.68 3.27 19.02
C THR A 228 18.72 2.12 18.79
N VAL A 229 18.84 1.07 19.58
CA VAL A 229 17.98 -0.11 19.55
C VAL A 229 17.22 -0.21 20.87
N ILE A 230 15.88 -0.19 20.78
CA ILE A 230 14.99 -0.31 21.96
C ILE A 230 14.17 -1.58 21.80
N LYS A 231 14.38 -2.54 22.71
CA LYS A 231 13.68 -3.83 22.73
C LYS A 231 12.65 -3.92 23.83
N GLY A 232 12.78 -3.09 24.88
CA GLY A 232 11.91 -3.07 26.04
C GLY A 232 12.04 -1.78 26.84
N GLY A 233 11.48 -1.77 28.04
CA GLY A 233 11.56 -0.66 28.98
C GLY A 233 10.34 0.26 29.00
N THR A 234 10.35 1.20 29.93
CA THR A 234 9.29 2.20 30.14
C THR A 234 9.85 3.62 29.99
N PHE A 235 9.27 4.42 29.13
CA PHE A 235 9.75 5.75 28.75
C PHE A 235 8.69 6.80 29.07
N LYS A 236 9.00 7.73 29.99
CA LYS A 236 8.08 8.77 30.44
C LYS A 236 8.69 10.16 30.27
N ASN A 237 8.19 10.94 29.34
CA ASN A 237 8.49 12.36 29.25
C ASN A 237 7.34 13.17 29.86
N LEU A 238 7.58 13.77 31.02
CA LEU A 238 6.58 14.54 31.76
C LEU A 238 6.54 16.03 31.34
N CYS A 239 7.39 16.47 30.43
CA CYS A 239 7.33 17.81 29.88
C CYS A 239 6.02 18.02 29.10
N THR A 240 5.37 19.16 29.37
CA THR A 240 4.08 19.50 28.76
C THR A 240 4.19 20.16 27.38
N ALA A 241 5.38 20.52 26.94
CA ALA A 241 5.60 21.10 25.62
C ALA A 241 5.20 20.13 24.49
N LYS A 242 4.58 20.64 23.43
CA LYS A 242 4.14 19.83 22.28
C LYS A 242 5.29 19.12 21.56
N THR A 243 6.51 19.68 21.64
CA THR A 243 7.74 19.17 21.02
C THR A 243 8.55 18.24 21.92
N ALA A 244 8.03 17.89 23.09
CA ALA A 244 8.68 16.98 24.02
C ALA A 244 8.37 15.51 23.63
N TRP A 245 9.30 14.86 22.98
CA TRP A 245 9.21 13.46 22.56
C TRP A 245 9.81 12.52 23.61
N THR A 246 9.40 11.25 23.64
CA THR A 246 10.09 10.23 24.41
C THR A 246 11.38 9.80 23.72
N VAL A 247 11.34 9.61 22.39
CA VAL A 247 12.50 9.27 21.56
C VAL A 247 12.61 10.28 20.45
N ARG A 248 13.83 10.76 20.18
CA ARG A 248 14.13 11.74 19.14
C ARG A 248 15.49 11.52 18.53
N GLU A 249 15.59 11.75 17.22
CA GLU A 249 16.85 11.94 16.49
C GLU A 249 17.04 13.42 16.12
N SER A 250 18.28 13.91 16.13
CA SER A 250 18.63 15.20 15.52
C SER A 250 18.64 15.05 14.00
N GLY A 251 17.69 15.69 13.34
CA GLY A 251 17.45 15.49 11.92
C GLY A 251 16.76 14.13 11.64
N SER A 252 16.95 13.60 10.45
CA SER A 252 16.41 12.29 10.02
C SER A 252 17.57 11.32 9.82
N LEU A 253 18.19 10.87 10.93
CA LEU A 253 19.34 9.96 10.87
C LEU A 253 18.94 8.55 10.43
N GLY A 254 17.72 8.10 10.80
CA GLY A 254 17.19 6.78 10.45
C GLY A 254 17.91 5.63 11.17
N VAL A 255 18.48 5.90 12.34
CA VAL A 255 19.34 4.97 13.10
C VAL A 255 18.66 4.39 14.34
N THR A 256 17.43 4.81 14.62
CA THR A 256 16.64 4.30 15.74
C THR A 256 15.75 3.15 15.29
N LYS A 257 15.77 2.04 16.04
CA LYS A 257 14.94 0.85 15.81
C LYS A 257 14.26 0.42 17.11
N ILE A 258 12.93 0.53 17.16
CA ILE A 258 12.10 0.19 18.31
C ILE A 258 11.30 -1.07 18.00
N SER A 259 11.55 -2.16 18.72
CA SER A 259 10.81 -3.41 18.64
C SER A 259 10.02 -3.75 19.92
N GLY A 260 10.08 -2.89 20.94
CA GLY A 260 9.35 -3.07 22.18
C GLY A 260 9.33 -1.82 23.04
N GLY A 261 8.83 -1.94 24.28
CA GLY A 261 8.76 -0.85 25.26
C GLY A 261 7.40 -0.17 25.35
N THR A 262 7.22 0.57 26.45
CA THR A 262 6.01 1.33 26.78
C THR A 262 6.34 2.81 26.88
N PHE A 263 5.61 3.65 26.17
CA PHE A 263 5.87 5.09 26.04
C PHE A 263 4.64 5.89 26.46
N ASN A 264 4.84 7.00 27.17
CA ASN A 264 3.71 7.88 27.52
C ASN A 264 3.33 8.85 26.39
N LYS A 265 4.08 8.87 25.28
CA LYS A 265 3.77 9.65 24.06
C LYS A 265 3.87 8.74 22.84
N LYS A 266 3.16 9.12 21.76
CA LYS A 266 3.12 8.32 20.52
C LYS A 266 4.53 8.08 19.98
N VAL A 267 4.81 6.83 19.62
CA VAL A 267 6.04 6.44 18.91
C VAL A 267 5.91 6.87 17.45
N GLN A 268 6.98 7.41 16.88
CA GLN A 268 7.02 7.74 15.46
C GLN A 268 7.24 6.47 14.65
N GLU A 269 6.53 6.34 13.55
CA GLU A 269 6.62 5.18 12.66
C GLU A 269 8.04 4.96 12.12
N THR A 270 8.72 6.06 11.80
CA THR A 270 10.11 6.03 11.29
C THR A 270 11.12 5.44 12.28
N TYR A 271 10.75 5.32 13.55
CA TYR A 271 11.60 4.71 14.59
C TYR A 271 11.26 3.25 14.86
N CYS A 272 10.18 2.71 14.28
CA CYS A 272 9.87 1.30 14.45
C CYS A 272 10.91 0.42 13.74
N ALA A 273 11.25 -0.69 14.34
CA ALA A 273 12.05 -1.71 13.71
C ALA A 273 11.27 -2.35 12.54
N ASP A 274 11.98 -2.97 11.61
CA ASP A 274 11.36 -3.63 10.47
C ASP A 274 10.40 -4.73 10.96
N GLY A 275 9.20 -4.76 10.41
CA GLY A 275 8.13 -5.67 10.86
C GLY A 275 7.35 -5.18 12.09
N PHE A 276 7.57 -3.95 12.55
CA PHE A 276 6.84 -3.35 13.67
C PHE A 276 6.13 -2.06 13.28
N ILE A 277 4.99 -1.81 13.89
CA ILE A 277 4.20 -0.58 13.71
C ILE A 277 3.83 0.03 15.06
N PRO A 278 3.62 1.36 15.15
CA PRO A 278 3.18 2.01 16.38
C PRO A 278 1.80 1.52 16.81
N THR A 279 1.62 1.34 18.12
CA THR A 279 0.33 0.98 18.71
C THR A 279 -0.03 1.88 19.89
N LYS A 280 -1.32 2.03 20.16
CA LYS A 280 -1.84 2.60 21.40
C LYS A 280 -2.37 1.48 22.26
N ASN A 281 -1.85 1.36 23.48
CA ASN A 281 -2.24 0.34 24.44
C ASN A 281 -3.60 0.65 25.08
N ALA A 282 -4.22 -0.37 25.68
CA ALA A 282 -5.53 -0.23 26.33
C ALA A 282 -5.50 0.72 27.53
N ASP A 283 -4.37 0.84 28.21
CA ASP A 283 -4.14 1.75 29.36
C ASP A 283 -3.87 3.22 28.94
N GLY A 284 -3.92 3.50 27.62
CA GLY A 284 -3.69 4.83 27.05
C GLY A 284 -2.22 5.17 26.76
N THR A 285 -1.28 4.31 27.15
CA THR A 285 0.13 4.40 26.73
C THR A 285 0.31 4.02 25.27
N TYR A 286 1.54 4.11 24.78
CA TYR A 286 1.91 3.75 23.41
C TYR A 286 3.04 2.73 23.42
N GLY A 287 3.18 2.02 22.34
CA GLY A 287 4.23 1.06 22.11
C GLY A 287 4.39 0.75 20.64
N VAL A 288 4.98 -0.40 20.36
CA VAL A 288 5.05 -1.00 19.03
C VAL A 288 4.50 -2.43 19.11
N LYS A 289 4.01 -2.94 17.98
CA LYS A 289 3.58 -4.33 17.83
C LYS A 289 4.07 -4.85 16.49
N GLU A 290 4.19 -6.17 16.37
CA GLU A 290 4.41 -6.80 15.08
C GLU A 290 3.28 -6.47 14.11
N GLY A 291 3.62 -6.16 12.87
CA GLY A 291 2.70 -5.77 11.82
C GLY A 291 3.37 -4.96 10.72
N LYS A 292 2.63 -4.78 9.63
CA LYS A 292 3.00 -3.90 8.52
C LYS A 292 1.78 -3.15 8.04
N TYR A 293 1.98 -2.00 7.45
CA TYR A 293 0.93 -1.32 6.73
C TYR A 293 0.83 -1.88 5.30
N VAL A 294 -0.39 -2.18 4.88
CA VAL A 294 -0.67 -2.64 3.51
C VAL A 294 -1.23 -1.54 2.62
N ALA A 295 -1.66 -0.44 3.22
CA ALA A 295 -2.14 0.73 2.48
C ALA A 295 -1.83 2.01 3.23
N THR A 296 -1.77 3.13 2.50
CA THR A 296 -1.60 4.47 3.07
C THR A 296 -2.63 5.43 2.50
N VAL A 297 -3.01 6.43 3.32
CA VAL A 297 -3.78 7.59 2.89
C VAL A 297 -3.06 8.84 3.42
N ASP A 298 -2.56 9.69 2.55
CA ASP A 298 -1.59 10.73 2.88
C ASP A 298 -0.37 10.09 3.59
N SER A 299 -0.07 10.50 4.83
CA SER A 299 1.01 9.93 5.65
C SER A 299 0.51 8.93 6.70
N THR A 300 -0.73 8.45 6.61
CA THR A 300 -1.31 7.53 7.59
C THR A 300 -1.32 6.12 7.02
N GLY A 301 -0.61 5.21 7.66
CA GLY A 301 -0.59 3.78 7.33
C GLY A 301 -1.80 3.02 7.89
N TYR A 302 -2.21 1.98 7.19
CA TYR A 302 -3.32 1.09 7.55
C TYR A 302 -2.90 -0.37 7.41
N GLU A 303 -3.19 -1.16 8.43
CA GLU A 303 -2.88 -2.60 8.47
C GLU A 303 -3.78 -3.44 7.55
N THR A 304 -4.93 -2.88 7.13
CA THR A 304 -5.85 -3.52 6.18
C THR A 304 -6.36 -2.49 5.18
N LEU A 305 -6.59 -2.90 3.94
CA LEU A 305 -7.18 -2.05 2.92
C LEU A 305 -8.62 -1.65 3.31
N ALA A 306 -9.37 -2.56 3.92
CA ALA A 306 -10.71 -2.26 4.42
C ALA A 306 -10.72 -1.14 5.46
N ALA A 307 -9.70 -1.05 6.33
CA ALA A 307 -9.57 0.05 7.29
C ALA A 307 -9.26 1.37 6.57
N ALA A 308 -8.36 1.37 5.58
CA ALA A 308 -8.05 2.54 4.77
C ALA A 308 -9.30 3.08 4.05
N VAL A 309 -10.07 2.21 3.41
CA VAL A 309 -11.30 2.58 2.68
C VAL A 309 -12.40 3.12 3.60
N LYS A 310 -12.47 2.64 4.85
CA LYS A 310 -13.43 3.17 5.85
C LYS A 310 -13.04 4.54 6.41
N ALA A 311 -11.80 4.93 6.34
CA ALA A 311 -11.28 6.19 6.88
C ALA A 311 -11.88 7.44 6.19
N LYS A 312 -11.48 8.64 6.60
CA LYS A 312 -11.86 9.92 5.97
C LYS A 312 -11.00 10.15 4.71
N ILE A 313 -11.44 9.63 3.57
CA ILE A 313 -10.66 9.55 2.33
C ILE A 313 -11.24 10.31 1.15
N ASN A 314 -12.38 10.99 1.30
CA ASN A 314 -13.00 11.69 0.18
C ASN A 314 -12.06 12.74 -0.43
N GLY A 315 -11.85 12.65 -1.74
CA GLY A 315 -10.90 13.47 -2.50
C GLY A 315 -9.44 13.09 -2.32
N LYS A 316 -9.13 11.94 -1.68
CA LYS A 316 -7.77 11.47 -1.43
C LYS A 316 -7.44 10.22 -2.24
N THR A 317 -6.15 9.84 -2.20
CA THR A 317 -5.67 8.58 -2.76
C THR A 317 -5.39 7.59 -1.64
N VAL A 318 -5.93 6.38 -1.79
CA VAL A 318 -5.55 5.19 -1.04
C VAL A 318 -4.53 4.45 -1.88
N THR A 319 -3.28 4.39 -1.44
CA THR A 319 -2.19 3.72 -2.16
C THR A 319 -1.85 2.40 -1.48
N LEU A 320 -1.81 1.30 -2.22
CA LEU A 320 -1.34 0.02 -1.72
C LEU A 320 0.18 0.06 -1.50
N LEU A 321 0.62 -0.60 -0.43
CA LEU A 321 2.02 -0.78 -0.06
C LEU A 321 2.43 -2.25 -0.11
N ASP A 322 1.45 -3.16 -0.19
CA ASP A 322 1.64 -4.61 -0.23
C ASP A 322 0.42 -5.30 -0.83
N ASP A 323 0.59 -6.55 -1.21
CA ASP A 323 -0.51 -7.41 -1.65
C ASP A 323 -1.49 -7.67 -0.51
N VAL A 324 -2.77 -7.67 -0.82
CA VAL A 324 -3.83 -7.91 0.17
C VAL A 324 -4.78 -9.02 -0.24
N ALA A 325 -5.19 -9.82 0.74
CA ALA A 325 -6.20 -10.87 0.58
C ALA A 325 -7.50 -10.42 1.29
N GLU A 326 -8.22 -9.47 0.67
CA GLU A 326 -9.39 -8.84 1.27
C GLU A 326 -10.54 -8.67 0.26
N ASN A 327 -11.77 -8.70 0.77
CA ASN A 327 -12.95 -8.23 0.07
C ASN A 327 -13.30 -6.83 0.53
N ILE A 328 -13.45 -5.89 -0.40
CA ILE A 328 -13.62 -4.47 -0.12
C ILE A 328 -15.04 -4.02 -0.49
N GLU A 329 -15.73 -3.36 0.43
CA GLU A 329 -16.97 -2.64 0.13
C GLU A 329 -16.75 -1.14 0.23
N ILE A 330 -16.99 -0.43 -0.88
CA ILE A 330 -16.92 1.03 -1.00
C ILE A 330 -18.32 1.58 -0.79
N ALA A 331 -18.54 2.25 0.34
CA ALA A 331 -19.83 2.79 0.71
C ALA A 331 -20.27 3.96 -0.19
N LYS A 332 -21.57 4.20 -0.33
CA LYS A 332 -22.19 5.21 -1.21
C LYS A 332 -21.63 6.64 -1.03
N ALA A 333 -21.25 7.00 0.19
CA ALA A 333 -20.73 8.34 0.50
C ALA A 333 -19.22 8.51 0.22
N LYS A 334 -18.55 7.49 -0.26
CA LYS A 334 -17.10 7.52 -0.55
C LYS A 334 -16.83 8.03 -1.95
N ASN A 335 -15.79 8.89 -2.06
CA ASN A 335 -15.26 9.39 -3.32
C ASN A 335 -13.74 9.51 -3.19
N PHE A 336 -12.97 8.61 -3.85
CA PHE A 336 -11.51 8.56 -3.71
C PHE A 336 -10.85 7.85 -4.90
N THR A 337 -9.52 7.96 -4.97
CA THR A 337 -8.70 7.17 -5.89
C THR A 337 -8.09 5.98 -5.14
N LEU A 338 -8.18 4.78 -5.71
CA LEU A 338 -7.48 3.58 -5.29
C LEU A 338 -6.31 3.34 -6.23
N ASP A 339 -5.12 3.57 -5.75
CA ASP A 339 -3.88 3.32 -6.48
C ASP A 339 -3.32 1.95 -6.08
N LEU A 340 -3.28 1.04 -7.03
CA LEU A 340 -2.77 -0.32 -6.83
C LEU A 340 -1.25 -0.35 -6.65
N ASN A 341 -0.53 0.65 -7.17
CA ASN A 341 0.92 0.79 -7.00
C ASN A 341 1.70 -0.51 -7.25
N GLY A 342 1.27 -1.30 -8.24
CA GLY A 342 1.89 -2.58 -8.62
C GLY A 342 1.45 -3.80 -7.79
N HIS A 343 0.64 -3.61 -6.76
CA HIS A 343 0.22 -4.66 -5.83
C HIS A 343 -1.11 -5.31 -6.22
N THR A 344 -1.37 -6.44 -5.58
CA THR A 344 -2.54 -7.27 -5.85
C THR A 344 -3.60 -7.15 -4.76
N ILE A 345 -4.86 -6.98 -5.18
CA ILE A 345 -6.03 -7.22 -4.34
C ILE A 345 -6.62 -8.58 -4.75
N ASN A 346 -6.48 -9.57 -3.88
CA ASN A 346 -7.05 -10.90 -4.08
C ASN A 346 -8.25 -11.11 -3.16
N GLY A 347 -9.44 -11.16 -3.73
CA GLY A 347 -10.65 -11.47 -2.98
C GLY A 347 -10.68 -12.92 -2.54
N GLY A 348 -11.27 -13.16 -1.37
CA GLY A 348 -11.46 -14.52 -0.85
C GLY A 348 -12.40 -15.33 -1.71
N THR A 349 -12.25 -16.64 -1.62
CA THR A 349 -13.23 -17.62 -2.13
C THR A 349 -14.50 -17.55 -1.28
N GLY A 350 -15.65 -17.53 -1.89
CA GLY A 350 -16.91 -17.53 -1.17
C GLY A 350 -18.08 -17.07 -2.04
N THR A 351 -19.27 -17.50 -1.69
CA THR A 351 -20.49 -17.14 -2.40
C THR A 351 -20.86 -15.68 -2.20
N ALA A 352 -21.31 -15.03 -3.26
CA ALA A 352 -21.97 -13.72 -3.27
C ALA A 352 -21.14 -12.53 -2.72
N VAL A 353 -19.81 -12.64 -2.69
CA VAL A 353 -18.93 -11.54 -2.26
C VAL A 353 -17.92 -11.22 -3.36
N ALA A 354 -18.01 -10.03 -3.94
CA ALA A 354 -17.02 -9.55 -4.90
C ALA A 354 -15.71 -9.15 -4.20
N THR A 355 -14.59 -9.23 -4.90
CA THR A 355 -13.32 -8.66 -4.40
C THR A 355 -13.50 -7.17 -4.12
N ILE A 356 -14.12 -6.43 -5.07
CA ILE A 356 -14.52 -5.04 -4.84
C ILE A 356 -16.02 -4.89 -5.12
N LYS A 357 -16.80 -4.51 -4.10
CA LYS A 357 -18.18 -4.03 -4.25
C LYS A 357 -18.17 -2.50 -4.14
N ASN A 358 -18.48 -1.83 -5.24
CA ASN A 358 -18.54 -0.36 -5.26
C ASN A 358 -20.00 0.14 -5.23
N CYS A 359 -20.34 0.88 -4.18
CA CYS A 359 -21.59 1.63 -4.09
C CYS A 359 -21.36 3.15 -4.14
N GLY A 360 -20.09 3.61 -4.12
CA GLY A 360 -19.68 5.00 -4.11
C GLY A 360 -19.13 5.50 -5.45
N THR A 361 -18.20 6.43 -5.37
CA THR A 361 -17.41 6.91 -6.51
C THR A 361 -15.94 6.55 -6.28
N VAL A 362 -15.34 5.81 -7.21
CA VAL A 362 -13.94 5.41 -7.12
C VAL A 362 -13.26 5.47 -8.47
N THR A 363 -12.03 5.99 -8.47
CA THR A 363 -11.09 5.84 -9.58
C THR A 363 -10.06 4.80 -9.20
N ILE A 364 -9.86 3.79 -10.04
CA ILE A 364 -8.84 2.76 -9.86
C ILE A 364 -7.71 3.05 -10.85
N THR A 365 -6.51 3.14 -10.33
CA THR A 365 -5.30 3.38 -11.12
C THR A 365 -4.14 2.52 -10.62
N ASP A 366 -3.04 2.49 -11.37
CA ASP A 366 -1.79 1.87 -10.98
C ASP A 366 -0.65 2.82 -11.30
N SER A 367 -0.07 3.46 -10.28
CA SER A 367 1.03 4.41 -10.44
C SER A 367 2.38 3.73 -10.69
N SER A 368 2.51 2.41 -10.45
CA SER A 368 3.76 1.68 -10.63
C SER A 368 4.29 1.77 -12.06
N ALA A 369 5.60 1.75 -12.23
CA ALA A 369 6.22 1.79 -13.56
C ALA A 369 5.87 0.55 -14.40
N ALA A 370 5.76 -0.62 -13.79
CA ALA A 370 5.49 -1.89 -14.45
C ALA A 370 4.01 -2.11 -14.79
N LYS A 371 3.09 -1.32 -14.21
CA LYS A 371 1.63 -1.45 -14.38
C LYS A 371 1.09 -2.85 -14.09
N THR A 372 1.62 -3.48 -13.04
CA THR A 372 1.28 -4.86 -12.61
C THR A 372 0.16 -4.93 -11.58
N GLY A 373 -0.37 -3.76 -11.17
CA GLY A 373 -1.46 -3.68 -10.19
C GLY A 373 -2.66 -4.53 -10.60
N THR A 374 -2.99 -5.51 -9.76
CA THR A 374 -3.95 -6.57 -10.10
C THR A 374 -5.13 -6.61 -9.14
N ILE A 375 -6.32 -6.75 -9.66
CA ILE A 375 -7.53 -7.06 -8.90
C ILE A 375 -7.99 -8.44 -9.37
N LYS A 376 -8.00 -9.40 -8.47
CA LYS A 376 -8.37 -10.77 -8.81
C LYS A 376 -9.24 -11.44 -7.74
N ARG A 377 -9.75 -12.60 -8.10
CA ARG A 377 -10.44 -13.50 -7.22
C ARG A 377 -9.98 -14.92 -7.52
N ASP A 378 -9.41 -15.59 -6.54
CA ASP A 378 -9.04 -16.99 -6.65
C ASP A 378 -10.25 -17.84 -6.26
N ASP A 379 -11.03 -18.25 -7.26
CA ASP A 379 -12.04 -19.28 -7.08
C ASP A 379 -11.38 -20.65 -7.16
N ASN A 380 -11.72 -21.55 -6.23
CA ASN A 380 -11.13 -22.88 -6.12
C ASN A 380 -11.55 -23.86 -7.23
N GLY A 381 -11.96 -23.36 -8.39
CA GLY A 381 -12.37 -24.19 -9.53
C GLY A 381 -13.62 -25.07 -9.27
N THR A 382 -14.32 -24.87 -8.18
CA THR A 382 -15.60 -25.54 -7.93
C THR A 382 -16.68 -24.87 -8.75
N VAL A 383 -17.11 -25.59 -9.79
CA VAL A 383 -18.25 -25.22 -10.61
C VAL A 383 -19.49 -25.08 -9.75
N GLY A 384 -20.25 -24.01 -9.93
CA GLY A 384 -21.54 -23.80 -9.31
C GLY A 384 -21.67 -22.48 -8.53
N GLU A 385 -22.52 -22.48 -7.54
CA GLU A 385 -22.97 -21.29 -6.79
C GLU A 385 -21.87 -20.50 -6.04
N LYS A 386 -20.62 -20.93 -6.11
CA LYS A 386 -19.48 -20.36 -5.39
C LYS A 386 -18.66 -19.35 -6.22
N SER A 387 -18.88 -19.31 -7.53
CA SER A 387 -18.23 -18.30 -8.37
C SER A 387 -18.96 -16.96 -8.25
N TYR A 388 -18.21 -15.87 -8.14
CA TYR A 388 -18.78 -14.54 -8.04
C TYR A 388 -17.92 -13.52 -8.78
N TYR A 389 -18.41 -12.32 -8.92
CA TYR A 389 -17.72 -11.24 -9.62
C TYR A 389 -16.40 -10.86 -8.93
N VAL A 390 -15.39 -10.50 -9.70
CA VAL A 390 -14.21 -9.80 -9.17
C VAL A 390 -14.63 -8.39 -8.74
N ILE A 391 -15.35 -7.67 -9.62
CA ILE A 391 -15.88 -6.35 -9.32
C ILE A 391 -17.40 -6.33 -9.48
N ARG A 392 -18.13 -5.87 -8.46
CA ARG A 392 -19.54 -5.49 -8.56
C ARG A 392 -19.67 -3.99 -8.41
N ASN A 393 -20.05 -3.30 -9.47
CA ASN A 393 -20.24 -1.86 -9.48
C ASN A 393 -21.72 -1.48 -9.53
N ILE A 394 -22.21 -0.87 -8.48
CA ILE A 394 -23.55 -0.26 -8.38
C ILE A 394 -23.47 1.23 -8.00
N GLY A 395 -22.29 1.82 -8.19
CA GLY A 395 -21.98 3.25 -8.04
C GLY A 395 -21.35 3.78 -9.32
N THR A 396 -20.41 4.70 -9.17
CA THR A 396 -19.59 5.21 -10.27
C THR A 396 -18.17 4.71 -10.09
N MET A 397 -17.66 4.00 -11.09
CA MET A 397 -16.29 3.49 -11.11
C MET A 397 -15.60 3.93 -12.39
N THR A 398 -14.39 4.46 -12.23
CA THR A 398 -13.47 4.73 -13.35
C THR A 398 -12.27 3.82 -13.18
N ILE A 399 -11.89 3.07 -14.23
CA ILE A 399 -10.66 2.28 -14.27
C ILE A 399 -9.75 2.90 -15.32
N GLU A 400 -8.66 3.50 -14.84
CA GLU A 400 -7.63 4.10 -15.69
C GLU A 400 -6.55 3.08 -16.03
N GLN A 401 -6.15 2.26 -15.03
CA GLN A 401 -5.16 1.23 -15.20
C GLN A 401 -5.32 0.16 -14.09
N ALA A 402 -5.53 -1.07 -14.48
CA ALA A 402 -5.50 -2.26 -13.64
C ALA A 402 -5.42 -3.52 -14.48
N ILE A 403 -4.91 -4.61 -13.93
CA ILE A 403 -5.13 -5.96 -14.44
C ILE A 403 -6.31 -6.54 -13.65
N VAL A 404 -7.38 -6.91 -14.33
CA VAL A 404 -8.53 -7.57 -13.70
C VAL A 404 -8.67 -8.98 -14.26
N THR A 405 -8.56 -9.97 -13.41
CA THR A 405 -8.56 -11.38 -13.82
C THR A 405 -9.26 -12.29 -12.82
N ASN A 406 -9.61 -13.46 -13.26
CA ASN A 406 -10.23 -14.49 -12.45
C ASN A 406 -9.65 -15.85 -12.85
N ASN A 407 -9.13 -16.59 -11.88
CA ASN A 407 -8.61 -17.95 -12.07
C ASN A 407 -9.68 -19.03 -12.00
N SER A 408 -10.97 -18.66 -11.91
CA SER A 408 -12.02 -19.66 -11.85
C SER A 408 -12.04 -20.51 -13.14
N GLY A 409 -11.91 -21.80 -12.98
CA GLY A 409 -12.09 -22.76 -14.04
C GLY A 409 -13.55 -22.96 -14.47
N TYR A 410 -14.45 -22.08 -14.00
CA TYR A 410 -15.88 -22.19 -14.25
C TYR A 410 -16.21 -21.97 -15.71
N ARG A 411 -16.74 -22.98 -16.33
CA ARG A 411 -17.28 -22.93 -17.68
C ARG A 411 -18.80 -22.87 -17.60
N GLN A 412 -19.39 -21.73 -17.93
CA GLN A 412 -20.82 -21.66 -18.16
C GLN A 412 -21.17 -22.47 -19.40
N THR A 413 -21.99 -23.52 -19.23
CA THR A 413 -22.45 -24.34 -20.35
C THR A 413 -23.71 -23.78 -21.00
N ASN A 414 -24.36 -22.79 -20.37
CA ASN A 414 -25.55 -22.15 -20.91
C ASN A 414 -25.19 -20.83 -21.58
N PRO A 415 -25.24 -20.72 -22.92
CA PRO A 415 -24.94 -19.51 -23.65
C PRO A 415 -25.97 -18.37 -23.43
N SER A 416 -27.14 -18.65 -22.83
CA SER A 416 -28.12 -17.61 -22.50
C SER A 416 -27.71 -16.70 -21.33
N GLY A 417 -26.50 -16.93 -20.79
CA GLY A 417 -25.96 -16.02 -19.81
C GLY A 417 -26.75 -15.94 -18.51
N SER A 418 -27.44 -17.00 -18.14
CA SER A 418 -28.01 -17.14 -16.80
C SER A 418 -26.87 -17.08 -15.78
N MET A 419 -26.86 -16.12 -14.97
CA MET A 419 -25.83 -15.24 -14.52
C MET A 419 -25.33 -15.59 -13.13
N ASN A 420 -24.95 -16.80 -12.89
CA ASN A 420 -24.33 -17.19 -11.64
C ASN A 420 -22.81 -16.95 -11.72
N GLY A 421 -22.47 -15.72 -11.94
CA GLY A 421 -21.36 -15.03 -11.40
C GLY A 421 -19.93 -15.43 -11.68
N SER A 422 -19.53 -15.84 -12.89
CA SER A 422 -18.09 -15.88 -13.20
C SER A 422 -17.60 -14.70 -14.08
N SER A 423 -18.42 -13.71 -14.31
CA SER A 423 -17.99 -12.48 -14.97
C SER A 423 -16.93 -11.76 -14.12
N LEU A 424 -15.96 -11.10 -14.77
CA LEU A 424 -15.01 -10.28 -14.02
C LEU A 424 -15.73 -9.08 -13.40
N ILE A 425 -16.45 -8.32 -14.23
CA ILE A 425 -17.13 -7.11 -13.78
C ILE A 425 -18.63 -7.24 -14.04
N CYS A 426 -19.43 -7.00 -12.99
CA CYS A 426 -20.87 -6.74 -13.10
C CYS A 426 -21.11 -5.27 -12.82
N ASN A 427 -21.60 -4.53 -13.85
CA ASN A 427 -21.92 -3.11 -13.77
C ASN A 427 -23.42 -2.90 -13.79
N GLY A 428 -23.96 -2.44 -12.67
CA GLY A 428 -25.40 -2.39 -12.46
C GLY A 428 -26.05 -3.79 -12.41
N ASP A 429 -27.29 -3.83 -12.04
CA ASP A 429 -28.14 -5.03 -12.08
C ASP A 429 -29.58 -4.65 -12.44
N ASN A 430 -30.55 -5.49 -12.08
CA ASN A 430 -31.95 -5.24 -12.42
C ASN A 430 -32.59 -4.13 -11.57
N ASP A 431 -32.03 -3.84 -10.41
CA ASP A 431 -32.61 -2.95 -9.41
C ASP A 431 -31.75 -1.72 -9.15
N LEU A 432 -30.43 -1.82 -9.38
CA LEU A 432 -29.45 -0.80 -9.04
C LEU A 432 -28.59 -0.45 -10.25
N GLY A 433 -28.55 0.84 -10.61
CA GLY A 433 -27.68 1.35 -11.66
C GLY A 433 -26.21 1.36 -11.28
N GLY A 434 -25.35 1.27 -12.26
CA GLY A 434 -23.91 1.46 -12.14
C GLY A 434 -23.35 2.19 -13.34
N THR A 435 -22.40 3.09 -13.11
CA THR A 435 -21.64 3.74 -14.20
C THR A 435 -20.21 3.25 -14.15
N LEU A 436 -19.77 2.64 -15.25
CA LEU A 436 -18.41 2.11 -15.39
C LEU A 436 -17.72 2.82 -16.56
N ASN A 437 -16.64 3.52 -16.26
CA ASN A 437 -15.78 4.18 -17.23
C ASN A 437 -14.44 3.46 -17.28
N ILE A 438 -13.99 3.04 -18.46
CA ILE A 438 -12.70 2.36 -18.65
C ILE A 438 -11.89 3.10 -19.69
N SER A 439 -10.73 3.61 -19.30
CA SER A 439 -9.80 4.29 -20.19
C SER A 439 -8.49 3.51 -20.41
N GLY A 440 -8.23 2.45 -19.64
CA GLY A 440 -7.05 1.60 -19.78
C GLY A 440 -7.18 0.30 -19.00
N GLY A 441 -6.08 -0.45 -18.92
CA GLY A 441 -6.02 -1.72 -18.19
C GLY A 441 -6.21 -2.96 -19.04
N THR A 442 -6.05 -4.13 -18.40
CA THR A 442 -6.19 -5.45 -19.03
C THR A 442 -7.22 -6.27 -18.28
N PHE A 443 -8.19 -6.78 -19.01
CA PHE A 443 -9.32 -7.53 -18.49
C PHE A 443 -9.37 -8.89 -19.18
N GLU A 444 -9.07 -9.96 -18.43
CA GLU A 444 -8.99 -11.30 -19.02
C GLU A 444 -9.85 -12.30 -18.25
N GLN A 445 -10.74 -12.96 -18.97
CA GLN A 445 -11.55 -14.08 -18.47
C GLN A 445 -11.53 -15.22 -19.47
N GLN A 446 -10.98 -16.36 -19.06
CA GLN A 446 -10.79 -17.48 -20.00
C GLN A 446 -12.09 -18.15 -20.45
N ASN A 447 -13.11 -18.22 -19.61
CA ASN A 447 -14.23 -19.14 -19.83
C ASN A 447 -15.62 -18.48 -19.78
N PHE A 448 -15.71 -17.16 -19.50
CA PHE A 448 -17.01 -16.51 -19.36
C PHE A 448 -16.96 -15.03 -19.75
N LEU A 449 -17.80 -14.18 -19.13
CA LEU A 449 -17.92 -12.76 -19.45
C LEU A 449 -16.78 -11.94 -18.82
N VAL A 450 -16.17 -11.03 -19.58
CA VAL A 450 -15.33 -10.01 -18.96
C VAL A 450 -16.22 -8.94 -18.35
N ILE A 451 -17.08 -8.28 -19.10
CA ILE A 451 -18.02 -7.30 -18.60
C ILE A 451 -19.45 -7.77 -18.80
N LYS A 452 -20.20 -7.85 -17.70
CA LYS A 452 -21.66 -7.89 -17.69
C LYS A 452 -22.17 -6.48 -17.36
N ASN A 453 -22.66 -5.76 -18.38
CA ASN A 453 -23.36 -4.50 -18.18
C ASN A 453 -24.84 -4.77 -18.01
N GLY A 454 -25.32 -4.74 -16.76
CA GLY A 454 -26.69 -5.15 -16.40
C GLY A 454 -27.79 -4.17 -16.89
N ALA A 455 -29.03 -4.48 -16.55
CA ALA A 455 -30.21 -3.79 -17.08
C ALA A 455 -30.33 -2.28 -16.74
N LEU A 456 -29.56 -1.80 -15.76
CA LEU A 456 -29.46 -0.37 -15.42
C LEU A 456 -28.00 0.14 -15.49
N GLY A 457 -27.10 -0.64 -16.09
CA GLY A 457 -25.67 -0.32 -16.18
C GLY A 457 -25.34 0.61 -17.36
N THR A 458 -24.56 1.65 -17.11
CA THR A 458 -23.95 2.48 -18.13
C THR A 458 -22.46 2.17 -18.24
N LEU A 459 -22.02 1.76 -19.43
CA LEU A 459 -20.63 1.40 -19.73
C LEU A 459 -20.04 2.38 -20.75
N ASN A 460 -18.91 2.98 -20.42
CA ASN A 460 -18.12 3.81 -21.33
C ASN A 460 -16.71 3.23 -21.43
N VAL A 461 -16.28 2.87 -22.65
CA VAL A 461 -14.96 2.32 -22.92
C VAL A 461 -14.24 3.23 -23.90
N THR A 462 -13.12 3.82 -23.45
CA THR A 462 -12.24 4.66 -24.27
C THR A 462 -10.85 4.06 -24.46
N GLY A 463 -10.54 2.94 -23.76
CA GLY A 463 -9.28 2.23 -23.82
C GLY A 463 -9.33 0.89 -23.12
N GLY A 464 -8.18 0.22 -22.98
CA GLY A 464 -8.03 -1.08 -22.35
C GLY A 464 -8.15 -2.26 -23.30
N THR A 465 -7.75 -3.43 -22.83
CA THR A 465 -7.81 -4.72 -23.58
C THR A 465 -8.74 -5.69 -22.86
N PHE A 466 -9.72 -6.22 -23.59
CA PHE A 466 -10.74 -7.12 -23.07
C PHE A 466 -10.66 -8.45 -23.80
N THR A 467 -10.30 -9.53 -23.12
CA THR A 467 -10.10 -10.84 -23.74
C THR A 467 -10.94 -11.90 -23.06
N SER A 468 -11.76 -12.61 -23.86
CA SER A 468 -12.51 -13.78 -23.45
C SER A 468 -12.61 -14.78 -24.58
N LYS A 469 -12.56 -16.08 -24.27
CA LYS A 469 -12.93 -17.13 -25.21
C LYS A 469 -14.44 -17.21 -25.45
N HIS A 470 -15.23 -16.53 -24.61
CA HIS A 470 -16.68 -16.46 -24.73
C HIS A 470 -17.09 -15.02 -25.05
N SER A 471 -17.46 -14.24 -24.07
CA SER A 471 -18.00 -12.90 -24.27
C SER A 471 -17.12 -11.85 -23.61
N ALA A 472 -16.55 -10.94 -24.40
CA ALA A 472 -15.80 -9.83 -23.86
C ALA A 472 -16.73 -8.81 -23.20
N ILE A 473 -17.81 -8.44 -23.89
CA ILE A 473 -18.80 -7.49 -23.35
C ILE A 473 -20.21 -8.00 -23.65
N GLN A 474 -21.02 -8.12 -22.59
CA GLN A 474 -22.46 -8.31 -22.69
C GLN A 474 -23.15 -7.05 -22.16
N ASN A 475 -23.95 -6.40 -23.01
CA ASN A 475 -24.64 -5.16 -22.69
C ASN A 475 -26.16 -5.34 -22.70
N TRP A 476 -26.80 -5.01 -21.59
CA TRP A 476 -28.25 -5.05 -21.41
C TRP A 476 -28.88 -3.66 -21.27
N PHE A 477 -28.08 -2.59 -21.26
CA PHE A 477 -28.61 -1.22 -21.20
C PHE A 477 -27.83 -0.28 -22.10
N LYS A 478 -26.88 0.47 -21.58
CA LYS A 478 -26.12 1.47 -22.36
C LYS A 478 -24.64 1.14 -22.40
N ALA A 479 -24.09 0.96 -23.59
CA ALA A 479 -22.66 0.82 -23.79
C ALA A 479 -22.19 1.76 -24.91
N ASN A 480 -21.17 2.56 -24.61
CA ASN A 480 -20.48 3.41 -25.56
C ASN A 480 -19.01 2.99 -25.61
N ILE A 481 -18.57 2.44 -26.74
CA ILE A 481 -17.24 1.88 -26.94
C ILE A 481 -16.55 2.68 -28.04
N THR A 482 -15.66 3.59 -27.66
CA THR A 482 -14.97 4.49 -28.61
C THR A 482 -13.47 4.23 -28.69
N GLY A 483 -12.95 3.30 -27.89
CA GLY A 483 -11.55 2.87 -27.87
C GLY A 483 -11.40 1.51 -27.22
N GLY A 484 -10.15 1.05 -27.12
CA GLY A 484 -9.79 -0.24 -26.55
C GLY A 484 -9.78 -1.38 -27.58
N GLU A 485 -9.30 -2.52 -27.14
CA GLU A 485 -9.19 -3.76 -27.91
C GLU A 485 -10.12 -4.82 -27.32
N ILE A 486 -11.12 -5.25 -28.09
CA ILE A 486 -12.14 -6.22 -27.65
C ILE A 486 -11.94 -7.53 -28.41
N LYS A 487 -11.61 -8.61 -27.68
CA LYS A 487 -11.42 -9.97 -28.21
C LYS A 487 -12.40 -10.95 -27.57
N GLY A 488 -13.38 -11.42 -28.33
CA GLY A 488 -14.48 -12.27 -27.89
C GLY A 488 -15.82 -11.76 -28.40
N GLN A 489 -16.92 -12.26 -27.86
CA GLN A 489 -18.24 -11.79 -28.32
C GLN A 489 -18.53 -10.37 -27.80
N LEU A 490 -19.07 -9.54 -28.69
CA LEU A 490 -19.78 -8.31 -28.33
C LEU A 490 -21.28 -8.62 -28.40
N TRP A 491 -21.92 -8.71 -27.26
CA TRP A 491 -23.30 -9.13 -27.13
C TRP A 491 -24.18 -7.96 -26.68
N THR A 492 -25.10 -7.57 -27.54
CA THR A 492 -26.14 -6.57 -27.22
C THR A 492 -27.46 -7.26 -27.05
N ASP A 493 -28.09 -7.06 -25.91
CA ASP A 493 -29.31 -7.74 -25.47
C ASP A 493 -30.27 -6.73 -24.86
N SER A 494 -31.55 -7.08 -24.67
CA SER A 494 -32.50 -6.31 -23.92
C SER A 494 -33.11 -7.15 -22.80
N TYR A 495 -33.42 -6.54 -21.65
CA TYR A 495 -33.83 -7.30 -20.46
C TYR A 495 -35.35 -7.28 -20.23
N LYS A 496 -36.00 -6.13 -20.23
CA LYS A 496 -37.45 -6.02 -20.01
C LYS A 496 -38.07 -5.00 -20.95
N ALA A 497 -39.30 -5.26 -21.37
CA ALA A 497 -40.08 -4.30 -22.15
C ALA A 497 -40.26 -2.97 -21.41
N GLY A 498 -39.74 -1.89 -21.95
CA GLY A 498 -39.90 -0.52 -21.43
C GLY A 498 -38.98 -0.11 -20.31
N GLU A 499 -38.13 -1.00 -19.76
CA GLU A 499 -37.21 -0.67 -18.66
C GLU A 499 -35.73 -0.68 -19.07
N SER A 500 -35.35 -1.51 -20.05
CA SER A 500 -34.01 -1.49 -20.65
C SER A 500 -34.04 -1.95 -22.09
N ASP A 501 -33.84 -1.03 -23.00
CA ASP A 501 -33.50 -1.27 -24.38
C ASP A 501 -31.97 -1.29 -24.48
N GLY A 502 -31.40 -2.47 -24.63
CA GLY A 502 -29.94 -2.60 -24.79
C GLY A 502 -29.46 -1.79 -25.98
N LYS A 503 -28.73 -0.73 -25.72
CA LYS A 503 -28.12 0.09 -26.74
C LYS A 503 -26.60 0.03 -26.68
N THR A 504 -25.97 -0.44 -27.77
CA THR A 504 -24.50 -0.41 -27.91
C THR A 504 -24.13 0.51 -29.07
N VAL A 505 -23.24 1.47 -28.80
CA VAL A 505 -22.56 2.28 -29.80
C VAL A 505 -21.10 1.86 -29.86
N PHE A 506 -20.63 1.43 -31.01
CA PHE A 506 -19.25 1.05 -31.27
C PHE A 506 -18.64 1.98 -32.32
N GLY A 507 -17.45 2.55 -32.00
CA GLY A 507 -16.85 3.50 -32.95
C GLY A 507 -15.48 4.00 -32.52
N GLY A 508 -15.12 5.19 -32.98
CA GLY A 508 -13.84 5.82 -32.65
C GLY A 508 -12.64 5.00 -33.12
N ASN A 509 -11.68 4.79 -32.20
CA ASN A 509 -10.47 4.00 -32.43
C ASN A 509 -10.57 2.57 -31.89
N ALA A 510 -11.75 2.12 -31.46
CA ALA A 510 -11.95 0.78 -30.94
C ALA A 510 -11.58 -0.30 -31.95
N THR A 511 -11.01 -1.39 -31.45
CA THR A 511 -10.74 -2.59 -32.27
C THR A 511 -11.53 -3.76 -31.75
N PHE A 512 -12.05 -4.57 -32.62
CA PHE A 512 -12.88 -5.73 -32.29
C PHE A 512 -12.46 -6.95 -33.09
N THR A 513 -12.35 -8.09 -32.43
CA THR A 513 -12.18 -9.41 -33.06
C THR A 513 -13.10 -10.41 -32.39
N GLY A 514 -14.07 -10.96 -33.12
CA GLY A 514 -14.97 -11.94 -32.57
C GLY A 514 -16.34 -12.00 -33.21
N GLU A 515 -17.30 -12.55 -32.52
CA GLU A 515 -18.70 -12.68 -32.93
C GLU A 515 -19.51 -11.49 -32.38
N ILE A 516 -20.31 -10.87 -33.25
CA ILE A 516 -21.34 -9.90 -32.84
C ILE A 516 -22.64 -10.66 -32.60
N VAL A 517 -23.23 -10.46 -31.39
CA VAL A 517 -24.45 -11.12 -31.00
C VAL A 517 -25.53 -10.09 -30.70
N MET A 518 -26.71 -10.25 -31.26
CA MET A 518 -27.93 -9.55 -30.84
C MET A 518 -28.98 -10.55 -30.38
N ASP A 519 -29.45 -10.36 -29.16
CA ASP A 519 -30.47 -11.24 -28.55
C ASP A 519 -31.53 -10.37 -27.85
N ILE A 520 -32.66 -10.98 -27.51
CA ILE A 520 -33.76 -10.32 -26.85
C ILE A 520 -34.32 -11.21 -25.73
N TYR A 521 -34.30 -10.71 -24.52
CA TYR A 521 -34.94 -11.36 -23.38
C TYR A 521 -36.34 -10.81 -23.09
N GLY A 522 -36.60 -9.57 -23.51
CA GLY A 522 -37.89 -8.88 -23.39
C GLY A 522 -38.62 -8.75 -24.73
N ASN A 523 -39.40 -7.69 -24.89
CA ASN A 523 -40.14 -7.37 -26.11
C ASN A 523 -39.58 -6.16 -26.86
N VAL A 524 -38.62 -5.44 -26.31
CA VAL A 524 -37.98 -4.29 -26.95
C VAL A 524 -36.71 -4.77 -27.65
N PRO A 525 -36.58 -4.58 -28.97
CA PRO A 525 -35.39 -4.98 -29.71
C PRO A 525 -34.18 -4.17 -29.27
N PRO A 526 -33.01 -4.82 -29.04
CA PRO A 526 -31.77 -4.10 -28.77
C PRO A 526 -31.30 -3.34 -30.03
N THR A 527 -30.48 -2.32 -29.82
CA THR A 527 -29.87 -1.53 -30.88
C THR A 527 -28.35 -1.64 -30.82
N LEU A 528 -27.74 -1.83 -32.01
CA LEU A 528 -26.30 -1.83 -32.18
C LEU A 528 -25.95 -0.84 -33.30
N GLU A 529 -25.31 0.26 -32.93
CA GLU A 529 -24.81 1.27 -33.89
C GLU A 529 -23.28 1.09 -34.03
N ILE A 530 -22.79 0.90 -35.22
CA ILE A 530 -21.37 0.87 -35.56
C ILE A 530 -21.03 2.10 -36.40
N THR A 531 -20.36 3.05 -35.75
CA THR A 531 -20.06 4.37 -36.36
C THR A 531 -18.60 4.53 -36.75
N GLY A 532 -17.74 3.55 -36.42
CA GLY A 532 -16.29 3.59 -36.66
C GLY A 532 -15.59 2.37 -36.11
N GLY A 533 -14.25 2.49 -36.00
CA GLY A 533 -13.39 1.43 -35.47
C GLY A 533 -12.85 0.47 -36.52
N LYS A 534 -12.11 -0.56 -36.05
CA LYS A 534 -11.59 -1.65 -36.90
C LYS A 534 -12.19 -2.96 -36.40
N LEU A 535 -12.88 -3.68 -37.26
CA LEU A 535 -13.65 -4.85 -36.89
C LEU A 535 -13.26 -6.07 -37.71
N ASP A 536 -12.84 -7.11 -37.03
CA ASP A 536 -12.70 -8.46 -37.58
C ASP A 536 -13.87 -9.30 -37.02
N VAL A 537 -15.01 -9.22 -37.73
CA VAL A 537 -16.24 -9.88 -37.34
C VAL A 537 -16.23 -11.31 -37.89
N THR A 538 -16.08 -12.29 -37.02
CA THR A 538 -16.05 -13.70 -37.39
C THR A 538 -17.44 -14.25 -37.69
N ASN A 539 -18.48 -13.70 -37.10
CA ASN A 539 -19.87 -14.09 -37.29
C ASN A 539 -20.82 -12.96 -36.84
N TRP A 540 -21.95 -12.82 -37.51
CA TRP A 540 -23.09 -12.01 -37.12
C TRP A 540 -24.21 -12.94 -36.66
N ARG A 541 -24.46 -13.04 -35.34
CA ARG A 541 -25.49 -13.89 -34.78
C ARG A 541 -26.64 -13.04 -34.23
N ILE A 542 -27.67 -12.87 -35.04
CA ILE A 542 -28.93 -12.25 -34.65
C ILE A 542 -29.88 -13.38 -34.33
N THR A 543 -30.32 -13.52 -33.08
CA THR A 543 -31.23 -14.62 -32.70
C THR A 543 -32.57 -14.48 -33.43
N THR A 544 -33.25 -15.60 -33.65
CA THR A 544 -34.56 -15.58 -34.33
C THR A 544 -35.57 -14.68 -33.61
N ALA A 545 -35.52 -14.64 -32.28
CA ALA A 545 -36.38 -13.81 -31.46
C ALA A 545 -36.07 -12.31 -31.69
N ALA A 546 -34.79 -11.93 -31.64
CA ALA A 546 -34.33 -10.57 -31.88
C ALA A 546 -34.66 -10.10 -33.30
N SER A 547 -34.39 -10.94 -34.31
CA SER A 547 -34.70 -10.65 -35.72
C SER A 547 -36.22 -10.45 -35.96
N LYS A 548 -37.08 -11.32 -35.37
CA LYS A 548 -38.53 -11.16 -35.46
C LYS A 548 -39.04 -9.87 -34.79
N ALA A 549 -38.32 -9.38 -33.77
CA ALA A 549 -38.61 -8.11 -33.11
C ALA A 549 -38.03 -6.91 -33.87
N GLY A 550 -37.36 -7.11 -35.00
CA GLY A 550 -36.76 -6.04 -35.81
C GLY A 550 -35.37 -5.61 -35.39
N ALA A 551 -34.71 -6.34 -34.46
CA ALA A 551 -33.34 -6.04 -34.12
C ALA A 551 -32.39 -6.33 -35.29
N LYS A 552 -31.58 -5.35 -35.66
CA LYS A 552 -30.49 -5.47 -36.61
C LYS A 552 -29.38 -4.46 -36.30
N PRO A 553 -28.13 -4.77 -36.70
CA PRO A 553 -27.07 -3.75 -36.63
C PRO A 553 -27.39 -2.55 -37.51
N ALA A 554 -26.82 -1.39 -37.19
CA ALA A 554 -26.86 -0.19 -38.02
C ALA A 554 -25.41 0.31 -38.21
N VAL A 555 -24.81 -0.06 -39.34
CA VAL A 555 -23.43 0.27 -39.67
C VAL A 555 -23.39 1.55 -40.52
N SER A 556 -22.83 2.63 -39.96
CA SER A 556 -22.62 3.90 -40.69
C SER A 556 -21.14 4.27 -40.80
N GLY A 557 -20.21 3.40 -40.32
CA GLY A 557 -18.78 3.64 -40.41
C GLY A 557 -17.97 2.41 -40.03
N GLY A 558 -16.65 2.57 -39.98
CA GLY A 558 -15.71 1.52 -39.62
C GLY A 558 -14.96 0.90 -40.81
N THR A 559 -13.99 0.05 -40.44
CA THR A 559 -13.23 -0.77 -41.39
C THR A 559 -13.33 -2.23 -40.97
N PHE A 560 -13.75 -3.09 -41.87
CA PHE A 560 -14.02 -4.50 -41.58
C PHE A 560 -13.07 -5.39 -42.38
N SER A 561 -12.77 -6.59 -41.85
CA SER A 561 -12.01 -7.64 -42.54
C SER A 561 -12.84 -8.44 -43.55
N SER A 562 -14.16 -8.30 -43.54
CA SER A 562 -15.10 -8.99 -44.42
C SER A 562 -16.22 -8.07 -44.86
N ALA A 563 -16.86 -8.40 -45.99
CA ALA A 563 -17.96 -7.63 -46.54
C ALA A 563 -19.14 -7.56 -45.57
N ILE A 564 -19.76 -6.41 -45.47
CA ILE A 564 -20.91 -6.14 -44.60
C ILE A 564 -22.19 -6.45 -45.41
N PRO A 565 -23.10 -7.26 -44.84
CA PRO A 565 -24.43 -7.45 -45.43
C PRO A 565 -25.17 -6.09 -45.55
N TYR A 566 -25.81 -5.85 -46.69
CA TYR A 566 -26.55 -4.59 -46.91
C TYR A 566 -27.62 -4.34 -45.84
N GLU A 567 -28.31 -5.38 -45.41
CA GLU A 567 -29.34 -5.29 -44.38
C GLU A 567 -28.81 -4.83 -42.99
N TYR A 568 -27.49 -4.84 -42.79
CA TYR A 568 -26.82 -4.33 -41.56
C TYR A 568 -26.30 -2.90 -41.74
N CYS A 569 -26.37 -2.32 -42.95
CA CYS A 569 -26.05 -0.91 -43.13
C CYS A 569 -27.11 -0.02 -42.49
N ALA A 570 -26.67 1.10 -41.92
CA ALA A 570 -27.58 2.14 -41.46
C ALA A 570 -28.37 2.73 -42.66
N GLU A 571 -29.51 3.37 -42.38
CA GLU A 571 -30.30 4.05 -43.42
C GLU A 571 -29.43 5.09 -44.11
N GLY A 572 -29.49 5.10 -45.48
CA GLY A 572 -28.66 5.96 -46.32
C GLY A 572 -27.22 5.49 -46.53
N TYR A 573 -26.86 4.27 -46.11
CA TYR A 573 -25.54 3.68 -46.32
C TYR A 573 -25.62 2.39 -47.10
N ILE A 574 -24.59 2.11 -47.90
CA ILE A 574 -24.42 0.88 -48.65
C ILE A 574 -23.03 0.29 -48.40
N PRO A 575 -22.84 -1.04 -48.56
CA PRO A 575 -21.52 -1.67 -48.45
C PRO A 575 -20.51 -1.09 -49.44
N GLU A 576 -19.27 -0.96 -49.00
CA GLU A 576 -18.13 -0.49 -49.77
C GLU A 576 -16.98 -1.49 -49.70
N ASP A 577 -16.44 -1.89 -50.83
CA ASP A 577 -15.14 -2.54 -50.92
C ASP A 577 -14.05 -1.45 -50.98
N LYS A 578 -13.23 -1.34 -49.94
CA LYS A 578 -12.16 -0.33 -49.85
C LYS A 578 -10.86 -0.77 -50.49
N GLY A 579 -10.81 -1.98 -51.06
CA GLY A 579 -9.61 -2.62 -51.57
C GLY A 579 -8.73 -3.25 -50.48
N ASP A 580 -7.72 -4.00 -50.88
CA ASP A 580 -6.76 -4.70 -50.00
C ASP A 580 -7.42 -5.58 -48.94
N GLY A 581 -8.56 -6.20 -49.24
CA GLY A 581 -9.32 -7.05 -48.32
C GLY A 581 -9.96 -6.27 -47.16
N LYS A 582 -10.19 -4.97 -47.34
CA LYS A 582 -10.89 -4.11 -46.40
C LYS A 582 -12.23 -3.71 -46.91
N TYR A 583 -13.20 -3.67 -46.02
CA TYR A 583 -14.58 -3.35 -46.31
C TYR A 583 -15.08 -2.24 -45.40
N GLY A 584 -16.16 -1.60 -45.78
CA GLY A 584 -16.81 -0.58 -44.98
C GLY A 584 -18.19 -0.26 -45.53
N VAL A 585 -18.64 0.96 -45.26
CA VAL A 585 -19.86 1.52 -45.78
C VAL A 585 -19.58 2.92 -46.30
N LYS A 586 -20.35 3.34 -47.30
CA LYS A 586 -20.38 4.71 -47.82
C LYS A 586 -21.83 5.21 -47.86
N GLU A 587 -22.02 6.51 -47.91
CA GLU A 587 -23.34 7.09 -48.19
C GLU A 587 -23.84 6.66 -49.54
N GLY A 588 -25.08 6.27 -49.63
CA GLY A 588 -25.71 5.81 -50.87
C GLY A 588 -26.97 4.99 -50.59
N THR A 589 -27.72 4.75 -51.69
CA THR A 589 -28.89 3.89 -51.68
C THR A 589 -28.88 3.03 -52.92
N TYR A 590 -29.32 1.78 -52.82
CA TYR A 590 -29.60 0.98 -54.03
C TYR A 590 -30.97 1.35 -54.54
N VAL A 591 -31.05 1.57 -55.84
CA VAL A 591 -32.28 2.00 -56.53
C VAL A 591 -32.85 0.92 -57.46
N ALA A 592 -32.02 -0.06 -57.83
CA ALA A 592 -32.46 -1.10 -58.78
C ALA A 592 -31.86 -2.48 -58.38
N GLU A 593 -32.52 -3.54 -58.81
CA GLU A 593 -32.09 -4.93 -58.61
C GLU A 593 -32.22 -5.73 -59.91
N VAL A 594 -31.25 -6.61 -60.17
CA VAL A 594 -31.33 -7.63 -61.22
C VAL A 594 -30.78 -8.97 -60.68
N ASN A 595 -31.55 -10.05 -60.78
CA ASN A 595 -31.18 -11.37 -60.20
C ASN A 595 -30.68 -11.35 -58.76
N GLY A 596 -31.31 -10.58 -57.90
CA GLY A 596 -30.92 -10.46 -56.49
C GLY A 596 -29.68 -9.61 -56.22
N LYS A 597 -29.03 -9.06 -57.25
CA LYS A 597 -27.95 -8.10 -57.10
C LYS A 597 -28.46 -6.68 -57.19
N GLN A 598 -28.15 -5.86 -56.25
CA GLN A 598 -28.58 -4.47 -56.12
C GLN A 598 -27.55 -3.50 -56.73
N TYR A 599 -28.03 -2.37 -57.21
CA TYR A 599 -27.24 -1.36 -57.89
C TYR A 599 -27.60 0.05 -57.43
N GLU A 600 -26.60 0.90 -57.31
CA GLU A 600 -26.72 2.29 -56.87
C GLU A 600 -27.41 3.18 -57.90
N THR A 601 -27.36 2.77 -59.16
CA THR A 601 -28.01 3.47 -60.25
C THR A 601 -28.83 2.50 -61.15
N LEU A 602 -29.92 2.95 -61.67
CA LEU A 602 -30.73 2.17 -62.55
C LEU A 602 -29.96 1.84 -63.88
N GLN A 603 -29.11 2.77 -64.32
CA GLN A 603 -28.30 2.49 -65.53
C GLN A 603 -27.33 1.34 -65.31
N ALA A 604 -26.66 1.29 -64.10
CA ALA A 604 -25.76 0.20 -63.80
C ALA A 604 -26.47 -1.15 -63.74
N ALA A 605 -27.67 -1.22 -63.20
CA ALA A 605 -28.51 -2.43 -63.22
C ALA A 605 -28.88 -2.83 -64.66
N ILE A 606 -29.27 -1.89 -65.52
CA ILE A 606 -29.58 -2.12 -66.89
C ILE A 606 -28.35 -2.64 -67.68
N ASP A 607 -27.19 -2.07 -67.46
CA ASP A 607 -25.95 -2.47 -68.11
C ASP A 607 -25.45 -3.86 -67.69
N ALA A 608 -25.75 -4.26 -66.47
CA ALA A 608 -25.42 -5.57 -65.89
C ALA A 608 -26.43 -6.67 -66.32
N ALA A 609 -27.60 -6.29 -66.77
CA ALA A 609 -28.67 -7.22 -67.10
C ALA A 609 -28.46 -7.89 -68.48
N SER A 610 -28.67 -9.21 -68.51
CA SER A 610 -28.65 -10.01 -69.74
C SER A 610 -30.04 -10.10 -70.39
N LYS A 611 -30.08 -10.58 -71.64
CA LYS A 611 -31.32 -10.82 -72.38
C LYS A 611 -32.34 -11.64 -71.58
N ASN A 612 -33.62 -11.26 -71.68
CA ASN A 612 -34.74 -11.87 -70.95
C ASN A 612 -34.73 -11.72 -69.41
N GLN A 613 -33.89 -10.86 -68.84
CA GLN A 613 -33.90 -10.56 -67.41
C GLN A 613 -34.80 -9.36 -67.12
N THR A 614 -35.20 -9.29 -65.83
CA THR A 614 -35.97 -8.15 -65.32
C THR A 614 -35.07 -7.30 -64.45
N VAL A 615 -34.95 -6.02 -64.73
CA VAL A 615 -34.41 -4.99 -63.84
C VAL A 615 -35.58 -4.41 -63.05
N LYS A 616 -35.52 -4.50 -61.73
CA LYS A 616 -36.60 -4.07 -60.85
C LYS A 616 -36.16 -2.83 -60.11
N LEU A 617 -36.95 -1.78 -60.11
CA LEU A 617 -36.74 -0.64 -59.21
C LEU A 617 -37.06 -1.05 -57.78
N ILE A 618 -36.25 -0.61 -56.81
CA ILE A 618 -36.41 -0.84 -55.36
C ILE A 618 -36.44 0.47 -54.56
N ALA A 619 -36.20 1.60 -55.23
CA ALA A 619 -36.41 2.95 -54.71
C ALA A 619 -36.66 3.91 -55.87
N ASP A 620 -37.21 5.08 -55.57
CA ASP A 620 -37.36 6.17 -56.55
C ASP A 620 -35.97 6.65 -56.98
N THR A 621 -35.82 6.94 -58.26
CA THR A 621 -34.57 7.44 -58.84
C THR A 621 -34.76 8.58 -59.83
N THR A 622 -33.75 9.45 -59.88
CA THR A 622 -33.71 10.53 -60.93
C THR A 622 -32.53 10.28 -61.81
N GLU A 623 -32.81 9.64 -62.97
CA GLU A 623 -31.79 9.23 -63.90
C GLU A 623 -32.34 9.34 -65.39
N ASN A 624 -31.43 9.58 -66.30
CA ASN A 624 -31.71 9.36 -67.74
C ASN A 624 -31.04 8.04 -68.12
N VAL A 625 -31.80 7.00 -68.40
CA VAL A 625 -31.27 5.65 -68.63
C VAL A 625 -31.48 5.20 -70.10
N THR A 626 -30.53 4.35 -70.55
CA THR A 626 -30.59 3.76 -71.88
C THR A 626 -30.59 2.25 -71.83
N MET A 627 -31.63 1.60 -72.34
CA MET A 627 -31.72 0.15 -72.46
C MET A 627 -31.23 -0.28 -73.87
N LYS A 628 -30.07 -1.00 -73.90
CA LYS A 628 -29.43 -1.53 -75.09
C LYS A 628 -29.61 -3.03 -75.28
N THR A 629 -29.92 -3.74 -74.20
CA THR A 629 -30.04 -5.20 -74.12
C THR A 629 -31.41 -5.61 -74.68
N PRO A 630 -31.50 -6.48 -75.70
CA PRO A 630 -32.80 -6.94 -76.27
C PRO A 630 -33.59 -7.76 -75.24
N TYR A 631 -34.91 -7.62 -75.24
CA TYR A 631 -35.85 -8.36 -74.44
C TYR A 631 -35.61 -8.18 -72.93
N LEU A 632 -35.09 -7.05 -72.53
CA LEU A 632 -34.97 -6.66 -71.11
C LEU A 632 -36.30 -6.09 -70.61
N THR A 633 -36.72 -6.51 -69.42
CA THR A 633 -37.90 -5.95 -68.77
C THR A 633 -37.44 -4.96 -67.68
N LEU A 634 -38.01 -3.77 -67.71
CA LEU A 634 -37.89 -2.82 -66.62
C LEU A 634 -39.19 -2.85 -65.73
N ASP A 635 -39.11 -3.34 -64.52
CA ASP A 635 -40.21 -3.34 -63.55
C ASP A 635 -40.04 -2.16 -62.58
N LEU A 636 -40.95 -1.19 -62.69
CA LEU A 636 -40.94 -0.02 -61.81
C LEU A 636 -41.36 -0.36 -60.37
N ASN A 637 -42.02 -1.52 -60.16
CA ASN A 637 -42.35 -2.04 -58.81
C ASN A 637 -42.99 -1.00 -57.89
N GLY A 638 -43.77 -0.07 -58.42
CA GLY A 638 -44.43 1.00 -57.68
C GLY A 638 -43.56 2.23 -57.40
N HIS A 639 -42.30 2.22 -57.82
CA HIS A 639 -41.39 3.35 -57.70
C HIS A 639 -41.40 4.26 -58.95
N THR A 640 -40.81 5.46 -58.75
CA THR A 640 -40.77 6.49 -59.81
C THR A 640 -39.38 6.56 -60.44
N LEU A 641 -39.31 6.45 -61.74
CA LEU A 641 -38.17 6.90 -62.56
C LEU A 641 -38.41 8.33 -63.01
N ASN A 642 -37.67 9.28 -62.48
CA ASN A 642 -37.71 10.67 -62.85
C ASN A 642 -36.55 10.97 -63.81
N GLY A 643 -36.80 11.68 -64.91
CA GLY A 643 -35.75 12.10 -65.83
C GLY A 643 -34.82 13.10 -65.14
N GLY A 644 -33.50 12.97 -65.40
CA GLY A 644 -32.53 13.95 -64.91
C GLY A 644 -32.74 15.35 -65.43
N GLN A 645 -32.10 16.36 -64.94
CA GLN A 645 -32.24 17.76 -65.29
C GLN A 645 -31.63 18.14 -66.64
N VAL A 646 -31.34 17.18 -67.50
CA VAL A 646 -30.77 17.45 -68.86
C VAL A 646 -31.91 17.71 -69.83
N LYS A 647 -32.07 18.96 -70.19
CA LYS A 647 -33.12 19.42 -71.10
C LYS A 647 -33.05 18.67 -72.46
N GLY A 648 -34.16 18.03 -72.83
CA GLY A 648 -34.27 17.32 -74.09
C GLY A 648 -33.85 15.85 -74.12
N THR A 649 -33.48 15.31 -72.96
CA THR A 649 -33.17 13.87 -72.78
C THR A 649 -34.35 13.16 -72.12
N PRO A 650 -34.91 12.08 -72.69
CA PRO A 650 -35.99 11.33 -72.05
C PRO A 650 -35.50 10.58 -70.81
N ALA A 651 -36.37 10.34 -69.84
CA ALA A 651 -36.03 9.53 -68.64
C ALA A 651 -35.61 8.11 -69.05
N LEU A 652 -36.21 7.55 -70.08
CA LEU A 652 -35.89 6.23 -70.58
C LEU A 652 -35.68 6.29 -72.08
N THR A 653 -34.53 5.82 -72.60
CA THR A 653 -34.24 5.59 -74.02
C THR A 653 -34.09 4.10 -74.26
N VAL A 654 -34.80 3.56 -75.26
CA VAL A 654 -34.67 2.16 -75.68
C VAL A 654 -34.07 2.11 -77.07
N THR A 655 -32.85 1.55 -77.16
CA THR A 655 -32.13 1.40 -78.46
C THR A 655 -31.98 -0.05 -78.88
N ALA A 656 -32.46 -0.99 -78.05
CA ALA A 656 -32.43 -2.42 -78.33
C ALA A 656 -33.38 -2.72 -79.52
N ARG A 657 -32.91 -3.46 -80.51
CA ARG A 657 -33.68 -3.96 -81.69
C ARG A 657 -33.99 -5.44 -81.52
#